data_4a9cd90263a6d83ad4c7078f37334e37
#
_entry.id   4a9cd90263a6d83ad4c7078f37334e37
#
_cell.length_a   1.000
_cell.length_b   1.000
_cell.length_c   1.000
_cell.angle_alpha   90.00
_cell.angle_beta   90.00
_cell.angle_gamma   90.00
#
_symmetry.space_group_name_H-M   'P 1'
#
loop_
_entity.id
_entity.type
_entity.pdbx_description
1 polymer ?
#
loop_
_entity_poly.entity_id
_entity_poly.type
_entity_poly.pdbx_seq_one_letter_code
_entity_poly.pdbx_strand_id
1 'polypeptide(L)'
;MLQLGDQLIKNESIALLELIKNSYDADARTATVVMRNIDNLSTGTITIEDDGVGMDMDIIKNVWMEPGSDYKAIIFNKKQRTEKFKRLPLGEKGIGRFGAHKLGNTIELITRMEGKHEIYVNIDWSDFAKSKYLDDVKINLYERTPLVFTGAKTGTRIIIKNLKETWTRGMARDIYRSVNSLCSPFSEPRSFRVSLHLCEYSDWLEGLLSWKDVKEYALYRVKCTIAGDEIKGFTYEFTPWPTMTKLKPRTVTEEDKYFQKLKTMVHGPKNKPEPLDLSNFAIGEIKFEALIFDRTPKILSIGVQDKKGFKEYLDQNGGIYVYRDGVRVYDYGEPGNDWLELGTRRINIPTKRISNNIILGAVHLKRETSGALTEKTNREGFIENEAYNHFKAAILYALDKIETFRNPDKEKVQTLYGTTPKSEPVMSSLADLRYIVEKKVTEQELKKEIIKYIDRIENDYQFINETLLKSAGAGLSLSIVIHEIEKIITELLEVLKRNKATDRSLYLARHLSQLVEGYSFILRGSGIKAESLPDLIEQALFNIEFRIDAHKIDVITDYNKPLTSSRIKCARRFVINSILNIIDNSIWWLNYYGIREKKVYITISEEMKGYTSIVIADNGKGFSLPTDEIVKPFVSGKPNDMGMGIGLHLVNESMIAQKGLLVFPDWGDFSIPTKFKEGAIIALCFKNKE
;
A
#
# COMPACT_ATOMS: atom_id res chain seq x y z
N MET A 1 6.38 -30.90 -8.28
CA MET A 1 7.34 -29.82 -8.04
C MET A 1 6.97 -28.50 -8.69
N LEU A 2 6.67 -28.45 -9.98
CA LEU A 2 6.30 -27.21 -10.68
C LEU A 2 5.07 -26.52 -10.07
N GLN A 3 4.00 -27.27 -9.76
CA GLN A 3 2.82 -26.75 -9.12
C GLN A 3 3.06 -26.20 -7.69
N LEU A 4 4.00 -26.79 -6.94
CA LEU A 4 4.36 -26.30 -5.61
C LEU A 4 5.05 -24.92 -5.67
N GLY A 5 5.91 -24.68 -6.65
CA GLY A 5 6.57 -23.37 -6.82
C GLY A 5 5.59 -22.26 -7.15
N ASP A 6 4.67 -22.50 -8.09
CA ASP A 6 3.70 -21.50 -8.53
C ASP A 6 2.60 -21.23 -7.48
N GLN A 7 2.26 -22.21 -6.64
CA GLN A 7 1.26 -22.05 -5.57
C GLN A 7 1.83 -21.46 -4.27
N LEU A 8 3.10 -21.70 -3.96
CA LEU A 8 3.73 -21.22 -2.72
C LEU A 8 4.24 -19.78 -2.80
N ILE A 9 4.53 -19.29 -4.01
CA ILE A 9 5.05 -17.94 -4.22
C ILE A 9 4.05 -17.16 -5.06
N LYS A 10 3.40 -16.18 -4.41
CA LYS A 10 2.26 -15.46 -4.95
C LYS A 10 2.59 -14.62 -6.19
N ASN A 11 3.78 -14.04 -6.25
CA ASN A 11 4.23 -13.22 -7.38
C ASN A 11 5.75 -13.06 -7.48
N GLU A 12 6.18 -12.40 -8.57
CA GLU A 12 7.55 -12.20 -8.99
C GLU A 12 8.35 -11.37 -7.98
N SER A 13 7.74 -10.36 -7.36
CA SER A 13 8.42 -9.53 -6.36
C SER A 13 8.77 -10.32 -5.10
N ILE A 14 7.86 -11.18 -4.61
CA ILE A 14 8.15 -12.07 -3.47
C ILE A 14 9.21 -13.09 -3.86
N ALA A 15 9.14 -13.64 -5.08
CA ALA A 15 10.14 -14.56 -5.59
C ALA A 15 11.55 -13.96 -5.53
N LEU A 16 11.70 -12.75 -6.02
CA LEU A 16 12.96 -12.03 -6.03
C LEU A 16 13.45 -11.70 -4.60
N LEU A 17 12.56 -11.25 -3.73
CA LEU A 17 12.90 -10.96 -2.33
C LEU A 17 13.36 -12.22 -1.57
N GLU A 18 12.78 -13.38 -1.85
CA GLU A 18 13.21 -14.63 -1.23
C GLU A 18 14.62 -15.05 -1.68
N LEU A 19 14.97 -14.82 -2.93
CA LEU A 19 16.34 -15.04 -3.42
C LEU A 19 17.32 -14.09 -2.75
N ILE A 20 16.96 -12.84 -2.57
CA ILE A 20 17.77 -11.83 -1.86
C ILE A 20 17.93 -12.20 -0.37
N LYS A 21 16.88 -12.72 0.28
CA LYS A 21 16.99 -13.22 1.67
C LYS A 21 17.94 -14.40 1.81
N ASN A 22 18.07 -15.24 0.78
CA ASN A 22 19.09 -16.30 0.79
C ASN A 22 20.52 -15.74 0.83
N SER A 23 20.76 -14.59 0.19
CA SER A 23 22.05 -13.88 0.29
C SER A 23 22.32 -13.39 1.72
N TYR A 24 21.30 -12.92 2.43
CA TYR A 24 21.42 -12.58 3.85
C TYR A 24 21.78 -13.81 4.70
N ASP A 25 21.11 -14.95 4.46
CA ASP A 25 21.37 -16.21 5.15
C ASP A 25 22.77 -16.77 4.84
N ALA A 26 23.30 -16.47 3.66
CA ALA A 26 24.67 -16.81 3.23
C ALA A 26 25.74 -15.88 3.81
N ASP A 27 25.41 -15.07 4.84
CA ASP A 27 26.32 -14.13 5.49
C ASP A 27 26.91 -13.06 4.56
N ALA A 28 26.20 -12.73 3.47
CA ALA A 28 26.61 -11.68 2.55
C ALA A 28 26.54 -10.28 3.18
N ARG A 29 27.42 -9.38 2.78
CA ARG A 29 27.34 -7.95 3.10
C ARG A 29 26.46 -7.22 2.10
N THR A 30 26.56 -7.64 0.82
CA THR A 30 25.86 -7.01 -0.29
C THR A 30 25.18 -8.05 -1.16
N ALA A 31 24.01 -7.70 -1.68
CA ALA A 31 23.38 -8.37 -2.79
C ALA A 31 23.08 -7.38 -3.91
N THR A 32 23.37 -7.73 -5.14
CA THR A 32 23.13 -6.91 -6.32
C THR A 32 22.15 -7.62 -7.24
N VAL A 33 21.08 -6.93 -7.59
CA VAL A 33 20.10 -7.38 -8.58
C VAL A 33 20.30 -6.57 -9.85
N VAL A 34 20.52 -7.27 -10.97
CA VAL A 34 20.66 -6.64 -12.29
C VAL A 34 19.59 -7.21 -13.22
N MET A 35 18.78 -6.33 -13.79
CA MET A 35 17.69 -6.68 -14.69
C MET A 35 17.99 -6.10 -16.08
N ARG A 36 17.90 -6.94 -17.13
CA ARG A 36 18.19 -6.57 -18.52
C ARG A 36 17.08 -7.07 -19.43
N ASN A 37 16.71 -6.26 -20.44
CA ASN A 37 15.72 -6.59 -21.48
C ASN A 37 14.42 -7.18 -20.90
N ILE A 38 13.97 -6.70 -19.73
CA ILE A 38 12.88 -7.30 -18.95
C ILE A 38 11.50 -7.12 -19.56
N ASP A 39 11.38 -6.37 -20.63
CA ASP A 39 10.19 -6.26 -21.48
C ASP A 39 10.07 -7.39 -22.52
N ASN A 40 11.08 -8.27 -22.61
CA ASN A 40 11.13 -9.37 -23.56
C ASN A 40 11.37 -10.71 -22.86
N LEU A 41 10.44 -11.65 -23.02
CA LEU A 41 10.47 -12.94 -22.35
C LEU A 41 11.69 -13.80 -22.70
N SER A 42 12.15 -13.75 -23.95
CA SER A 42 13.21 -14.63 -24.46
C SER A 42 14.63 -14.08 -24.23
N THR A 43 14.80 -12.76 -24.26
CA THR A 43 16.10 -12.11 -24.07
C THR A 43 16.26 -11.49 -22.69
N GLY A 44 15.18 -11.38 -21.95
CA GLY A 44 15.15 -10.86 -20.60
C GLY A 44 15.94 -11.69 -19.61
N THR A 45 16.68 -11.02 -18.72
CA THR A 45 17.47 -11.69 -17.69
C THR A 45 17.38 -10.96 -16.36
N ILE A 46 17.32 -11.74 -15.27
CA ILE A 46 17.42 -11.24 -13.90
C ILE A 46 18.62 -11.93 -13.25
N THR A 47 19.59 -11.16 -12.81
CA THR A 47 20.80 -11.65 -12.15
C THR A 47 20.78 -11.19 -10.70
N ILE A 48 20.95 -12.13 -9.76
CA ILE A 48 21.16 -11.86 -8.34
C ILE A 48 22.55 -12.33 -7.98
N GLU A 49 23.38 -11.46 -7.43
CA GLU A 49 24.74 -11.77 -7.01
C GLU A 49 24.98 -11.29 -5.58
N ASP A 50 25.64 -12.12 -4.78
CA ASP A 50 26.03 -11.79 -3.41
C ASP A 50 27.52 -12.08 -3.16
N ASP A 51 28.04 -11.47 -2.08
CA ASP A 51 29.40 -11.64 -1.55
C ASP A 51 29.41 -12.52 -0.30
N GLY A 52 28.50 -13.48 -0.22
CA GLY A 52 28.37 -14.41 0.90
C GLY A 52 29.43 -15.51 0.94
N VAL A 53 29.23 -16.50 1.80
CA VAL A 53 30.17 -17.61 1.97
C VAL A 53 30.20 -18.57 0.76
N GLY A 54 29.19 -18.51 -0.11
CA GLY A 54 29.03 -19.46 -1.22
C GLY A 54 28.61 -20.85 -0.77
N MET A 55 28.66 -21.80 -1.73
CA MET A 55 28.27 -23.20 -1.51
C MET A 55 29.33 -24.13 -2.11
N ASP A 56 29.58 -25.27 -1.47
CA ASP A 56 30.35 -26.36 -2.02
C ASP A 56 29.43 -27.41 -2.66
N MET A 57 30.03 -28.46 -3.24
CA MET A 57 29.33 -29.53 -3.95
C MET A 57 28.32 -30.26 -3.04
N ASP A 58 28.69 -30.47 -1.78
CA ASP A 58 27.85 -31.19 -0.82
C ASP A 58 26.63 -30.35 -0.43
N ILE A 59 26.82 -29.05 -0.20
CA ILE A 59 25.71 -28.11 0.07
C ILE A 59 24.79 -28.01 -1.15
N ILE A 60 25.34 -27.97 -2.37
CA ILE A 60 24.52 -27.92 -3.58
C ILE A 60 23.66 -29.18 -3.68
N LYS A 61 24.26 -30.38 -3.57
CA LYS A 61 23.56 -31.66 -3.74
C LYS A 61 22.55 -31.93 -2.62
N ASN A 62 22.98 -31.76 -1.37
CA ASN A 62 22.22 -32.24 -0.20
C ASN A 62 21.37 -31.18 0.47
N VAL A 63 21.54 -29.90 0.11
CA VAL A 63 20.77 -28.80 0.70
C VAL A 63 20.05 -27.98 -0.37
N TRP A 64 20.79 -27.48 -1.37
CA TRP A 64 20.21 -26.59 -2.36
C TRP A 64 19.31 -27.30 -3.36
N MET A 65 19.64 -28.57 -3.75
CA MET A 65 18.83 -29.37 -4.68
C MET A 65 17.71 -30.16 -3.98
N GLU A 66 17.76 -30.35 -2.67
CA GLU A 66 16.75 -31.08 -1.90
C GLU A 66 15.55 -30.21 -1.56
N PRO A 67 14.34 -30.45 -2.12
CA PRO A 67 13.13 -29.68 -1.79
C PRO A 67 12.70 -29.89 -0.35
N GLY A 68 12.45 -28.78 0.39
CA GLY A 68 11.96 -28.88 1.76
C GLY A 68 13.02 -29.31 2.78
N SER A 69 14.31 -29.15 2.46
CA SER A 69 15.38 -29.46 3.40
C SER A 69 15.22 -28.73 4.74
N ASP A 70 15.29 -29.47 5.84
CA ASP A 70 15.22 -28.96 7.21
C ASP A 70 16.55 -28.35 7.70
N TYR A 71 17.54 -28.22 6.83
CA TYR A 71 18.89 -27.75 7.17
C TYR A 71 18.87 -26.42 7.92
N LYS A 72 18.13 -25.43 7.42
CA LYS A 72 18.00 -24.11 8.07
C LYS A 72 17.24 -24.17 9.41
N ALA A 73 16.24 -25.05 9.52
CA ALA A 73 15.52 -25.27 10.77
C ALA A 73 16.43 -25.90 11.84
N ILE A 74 17.28 -26.84 11.46
CA ILE A 74 18.28 -27.47 12.34
C ILE A 74 19.29 -26.43 12.84
N ILE A 75 19.83 -25.60 11.96
CA ILE A 75 20.76 -24.51 12.32
C ILE A 75 20.08 -23.54 13.31
N PHE A 76 18.85 -23.17 13.03
CA PHE A 76 18.08 -22.26 13.88
C PHE A 76 17.83 -22.87 15.28
N ASN A 77 17.37 -24.12 15.36
CA ASN A 77 17.11 -24.80 16.62
C ASN A 77 18.39 -24.97 17.46
N LYS A 78 19.54 -25.16 16.82
CA LYS A 78 20.86 -25.20 17.47
C LYS A 78 21.38 -23.78 17.83
N LYS A 79 20.63 -22.72 17.54
CA LYS A 79 21.06 -21.30 17.69
C LYS A 79 22.42 -21.01 17.05
N GLN A 80 22.75 -21.73 15.99
CA GLN A 80 24.00 -21.55 15.29
C GLN A 80 23.93 -20.26 14.44
N ARG A 81 24.89 -19.38 14.69
CA ARG A 81 24.99 -18.11 13.97
C ARG A 81 26.04 -18.16 12.91
N THR A 82 25.85 -17.34 11.86
CA THR A 82 26.86 -17.17 10.81
C THR A 82 28.18 -16.64 11.37
N GLU A 83 29.30 -16.93 10.71
CA GLU A 83 30.62 -16.63 11.26
C GLU A 83 30.94 -15.12 11.27
N LYS A 84 30.66 -14.42 10.17
CA LYS A 84 31.08 -13.03 9.93
C LYS A 84 30.16 -12.02 10.61
N PHE A 85 28.85 -12.12 10.39
CA PHE A 85 27.88 -11.16 10.90
C PHE A 85 27.01 -11.67 12.04
N LYS A 86 27.24 -12.89 12.52
CA LYS A 86 26.52 -13.52 13.63
C LYS A 86 25.00 -13.57 13.45
N ARG A 87 24.54 -13.77 12.22
CA ARG A 87 23.14 -13.83 11.85
C ARG A 87 22.52 -15.19 12.15
N LEU A 88 21.21 -15.18 12.46
CA LEU A 88 20.38 -16.39 12.45
C LEU A 88 19.69 -16.53 11.08
N PRO A 89 19.50 -17.73 10.54
CA PRO A 89 18.82 -17.93 9.27
C PRO A 89 17.39 -17.36 9.32
N LEU A 90 16.99 -16.66 8.28
CA LEU A 90 15.61 -16.13 8.11
C LEU A 90 14.67 -17.18 7.52
N GLY A 91 15.20 -18.04 6.64
CA GLY A 91 14.42 -19.09 5.98
C GLY A 91 14.26 -20.33 6.87
N GLU A 92 13.05 -20.88 6.95
CA GLU A 92 12.78 -22.12 7.70
C GLU A 92 12.59 -23.35 6.79
N LYS A 93 12.04 -23.18 5.58
CA LYS A 93 11.43 -24.29 4.82
C LYS A 93 12.14 -24.66 3.51
N GLY A 94 13.28 -24.10 3.17
CA GLY A 94 14.04 -24.44 1.94
C GLY A 94 13.26 -24.19 0.62
N ILE A 95 12.25 -23.32 0.62
CA ILE A 95 11.35 -23.09 -0.53
C ILE A 95 11.87 -21.98 -1.45
N GLY A 96 12.79 -21.14 -0.99
CA GLY A 96 13.23 -19.92 -1.70
C GLY A 96 13.81 -20.17 -3.10
N ARG A 97 14.35 -21.37 -3.37
CA ARG A 97 14.83 -21.76 -4.71
C ARG A 97 13.73 -21.82 -5.76
N PHE A 98 12.48 -22.12 -5.35
CA PHE A 98 11.34 -22.10 -6.28
C PHE A 98 10.96 -20.68 -6.71
N GLY A 99 11.46 -19.66 -6.01
CA GLY A 99 11.36 -18.27 -6.46
C GLY A 99 12.02 -18.05 -7.82
N ALA A 100 13.16 -18.69 -8.07
CA ALA A 100 13.80 -18.56 -9.36
C ALA A 100 12.95 -19.16 -10.51
N HIS A 101 12.25 -20.29 -10.26
CA HIS A 101 11.32 -20.87 -11.22
C HIS A 101 10.10 -19.96 -11.50
N LYS A 102 9.60 -19.22 -10.50
CA LYS A 102 8.51 -18.25 -10.70
C LYS A 102 8.92 -17.15 -11.68
N LEU A 103 10.19 -16.73 -11.67
CA LEU A 103 10.70 -15.63 -12.47
C LEU A 103 11.05 -16.05 -13.92
N GLY A 104 11.57 -17.28 -14.13
CA GLY A 104 11.97 -17.72 -15.45
C GLY A 104 12.16 -19.24 -15.57
N ASN A 105 12.29 -19.70 -16.78
CA ASN A 105 12.36 -21.15 -17.08
C ASN A 105 13.79 -21.71 -17.03
N THR A 106 14.82 -20.88 -17.18
CA THR A 106 16.21 -21.33 -17.15
C THR A 106 16.98 -20.63 -16.04
N ILE A 107 17.70 -21.39 -15.22
CA ILE A 107 18.50 -20.89 -14.10
C ILE A 107 19.94 -21.34 -14.28
N GLU A 108 20.85 -20.38 -14.25
CA GLU A 108 22.28 -20.63 -14.08
C GLU A 108 22.70 -20.19 -12.68
N LEU A 109 23.24 -21.08 -11.90
CA LEU A 109 23.81 -20.79 -10.58
C LEU A 109 25.32 -20.98 -10.64
N ILE A 110 26.05 -19.98 -10.17
CA ILE A 110 27.50 -19.97 -10.05
C ILE A 110 27.82 -19.63 -8.61
N THR A 111 28.56 -20.48 -7.93
CA THR A 111 28.89 -20.29 -6.51
C THR A 111 30.28 -20.75 -6.17
N ARG A 112 30.89 -20.12 -5.16
CA ARG A 112 32.23 -20.47 -4.70
C ARG A 112 32.39 -20.23 -3.21
N MET A 113 32.86 -21.23 -2.50
CA MET A 113 33.39 -21.11 -1.14
C MET A 113 34.88 -20.77 -1.14
N GLU A 114 35.35 -20.21 -0.04
CA GLU A 114 36.74 -19.86 0.16
C GLU A 114 37.63 -21.10 0.01
N GLY A 115 38.72 -20.98 -0.75
CA GLY A 115 39.66 -22.07 -0.99
C GLY A 115 39.16 -23.22 -1.90
N LYS A 116 37.93 -23.15 -2.42
CA LYS A 116 37.34 -24.19 -3.30
C LYS A 116 37.28 -23.77 -4.76
N HIS A 117 37.01 -24.72 -5.62
CA HIS A 117 36.65 -24.48 -7.02
C HIS A 117 35.28 -23.80 -7.14
N GLU A 118 35.07 -23.14 -8.26
CA GLU A 118 33.77 -22.58 -8.60
C GLU A 118 32.83 -23.64 -9.12
N ILE A 119 31.62 -23.71 -8.64
CA ILE A 119 30.60 -24.67 -9.08
C ILE A 119 29.65 -23.97 -10.01
N TYR A 120 29.36 -24.62 -11.13
CA TYR A 120 28.36 -24.18 -12.10
C TYR A 120 27.20 -25.16 -12.14
N VAL A 121 25.99 -24.66 -12.06
CA VAL A 121 24.74 -25.41 -12.20
C VAL A 121 23.88 -24.76 -13.26
N ASN A 122 23.35 -25.55 -14.18
CA ASN A 122 22.34 -25.08 -15.14
C ASN A 122 21.12 -25.98 -15.10
N ILE A 123 19.95 -25.39 -14.91
CA ILE A 123 18.65 -26.07 -14.84
C ILE A 123 17.71 -25.41 -15.84
N ASP A 124 17.12 -26.22 -16.72
CA ASP A 124 16.00 -25.82 -17.54
C ASP A 124 14.73 -26.49 -17.03
N TRP A 125 13.84 -25.66 -16.45
CA TRP A 125 12.58 -26.16 -15.90
C TRP A 125 11.61 -26.69 -16.94
N SER A 126 11.78 -26.34 -18.21
CA SER A 126 10.96 -26.88 -19.30
C SER A 126 11.17 -28.39 -19.50
N ASP A 127 12.34 -28.90 -19.14
CA ASP A 127 12.64 -30.31 -19.22
C ASP A 127 11.92 -31.13 -18.13
N PHE A 128 11.67 -30.51 -16.94
CA PHE A 128 10.84 -31.13 -15.91
C PHE A 128 9.37 -31.27 -16.34
N ALA A 129 8.86 -30.36 -17.15
CA ALA A 129 7.48 -30.40 -17.65
C ALA A 129 7.29 -31.50 -18.73
N LYS A 130 8.38 -31.86 -19.45
CA LYS A 130 8.39 -32.88 -20.51
C LYS A 130 8.68 -34.28 -20.00
N SER A 131 9.37 -34.40 -18.86
CA SER A 131 9.82 -35.65 -18.29
C SER A 131 8.75 -36.27 -17.38
N LYS A 132 8.53 -37.59 -17.53
CA LYS A 132 7.57 -38.35 -16.72
C LYS A 132 8.11 -38.65 -15.31
N TYR A 133 9.43 -38.79 -15.18
CA TYR A 133 10.13 -39.07 -13.94
C TYR A 133 11.20 -38.00 -13.67
N LEU A 134 11.45 -37.68 -12.40
CA LEU A 134 12.48 -36.71 -11.99
C LEU A 134 13.90 -37.14 -12.38
N ASP A 135 14.16 -38.42 -12.40
CA ASP A 135 15.47 -39.00 -12.76
C ASP A 135 15.84 -38.82 -14.26
N ASP A 136 14.86 -38.51 -15.10
CA ASP A 136 15.06 -38.27 -16.53
C ASP A 136 15.55 -36.84 -16.83
N VAL A 137 15.56 -35.94 -15.84
CA VAL A 137 15.97 -34.55 -16.04
C VAL A 137 17.46 -34.38 -15.88
N LYS A 138 18.12 -33.98 -16.95
CA LYS A 138 19.56 -33.73 -16.95
C LYS A 138 19.89 -32.36 -16.38
N ILE A 139 20.53 -32.32 -15.23
CA ILE A 139 21.08 -31.12 -14.63
C ILE A 139 22.56 -31.05 -14.90
N ASN A 140 23.03 -29.97 -15.53
CA ASN A 140 24.45 -29.74 -15.74
C ASN A 140 25.06 -29.18 -14.45
N LEU A 141 25.81 -30.00 -13.73
CA LEU A 141 26.49 -29.68 -12.48
C LEU A 141 27.94 -30.09 -12.55
N TYR A 142 28.86 -29.11 -12.45
CA TYR A 142 30.32 -29.42 -12.48
C TYR A 142 31.12 -28.33 -11.74
N GLU A 143 32.32 -28.73 -11.30
CA GLU A 143 33.32 -27.82 -10.77
C GLU A 143 34.22 -27.28 -11.90
N ARG A 144 34.65 -26.04 -11.77
CA ARG A 144 35.57 -25.39 -12.71
C ARG A 144 36.54 -24.45 -12.01
N THR A 145 37.60 -24.09 -12.70
CA THR A 145 38.48 -22.99 -12.27
C THR A 145 37.64 -21.71 -12.13
N PRO A 146 37.82 -20.94 -11.05
CA PRO A 146 37.01 -19.71 -10.81
C PRO A 146 37.11 -18.72 -11.96
N LEU A 147 35.97 -18.41 -12.57
CA LEU A 147 35.81 -17.40 -13.65
C LEU A 147 35.08 -16.17 -13.16
N VAL A 148 34.12 -16.32 -12.27
CA VAL A 148 33.29 -15.23 -11.72
C VAL A 148 33.83 -14.77 -10.38
N PHE A 149 33.99 -15.69 -9.45
CA PHE A 149 34.51 -15.38 -8.11
C PHE A 149 36.03 -15.67 -8.08
N THR A 150 36.82 -14.81 -8.75
CA THR A 150 38.28 -14.99 -8.87
C THR A 150 39.02 -14.53 -7.61
N GLY A 151 40.27 -15.05 -7.43
CA GLY A 151 41.10 -14.73 -6.27
C GLY A 151 40.46 -15.18 -4.94
N ALA A 152 40.36 -14.32 -3.97
CA ALA A 152 39.74 -14.58 -2.66
C ALA A 152 38.24 -14.31 -2.61
N LYS A 153 37.60 -13.99 -3.75
CA LYS A 153 36.15 -13.70 -3.78
C LYS A 153 35.34 -14.97 -3.59
N THR A 154 34.31 -14.87 -2.75
CA THR A 154 33.29 -15.89 -2.49
C THR A 154 31.91 -15.32 -2.78
N GLY A 155 30.90 -16.16 -2.91
CA GLY A 155 29.53 -15.74 -3.08
C GLY A 155 28.71 -16.65 -3.99
N THR A 156 27.52 -16.16 -4.33
CA THR A 156 26.61 -16.86 -5.25
C THR A 156 26.05 -15.87 -6.27
N ARG A 157 26.02 -16.28 -7.53
CA ARG A 157 25.34 -15.58 -8.63
C ARG A 157 24.29 -16.50 -9.22
N ILE A 158 23.05 -16.04 -9.26
CA ILE A 158 21.92 -16.71 -9.91
C ILE A 158 21.53 -15.87 -11.11
N ILE A 159 21.49 -16.46 -12.30
CA ILE A 159 21.05 -15.83 -13.55
C ILE A 159 19.78 -16.54 -14.00
N ILE A 160 18.70 -15.80 -14.10
CA ILE A 160 17.39 -16.28 -14.52
C ILE A 160 17.14 -15.78 -15.94
N LYS A 161 16.83 -16.72 -16.83
CA LYS A 161 16.60 -16.48 -18.27
C LYS A 161 15.25 -17.05 -18.69
N ASN A 162 14.81 -16.71 -19.91
CA ASN A 162 13.52 -17.13 -20.43
C ASN A 162 12.41 -16.77 -19.43
N LEU A 163 12.25 -15.46 -19.20
CA LEU A 163 11.34 -14.90 -18.21
C LEU A 163 9.91 -15.38 -18.47
N LYS A 164 9.14 -15.62 -17.43
CA LYS A 164 7.74 -16.05 -17.53
C LYS A 164 6.81 -14.87 -17.78
N GLU A 165 7.18 -13.69 -17.32
CA GLU A 165 6.41 -12.46 -17.49
C GLU A 165 7.30 -11.29 -17.93
N THR A 166 6.71 -10.36 -18.68
CA THR A 166 7.34 -9.09 -19.02
C THR A 166 7.14 -8.11 -17.87
N TRP A 167 8.16 -7.32 -17.56
CA TRP A 167 8.10 -6.33 -16.50
C TRP A 167 7.64 -4.98 -17.02
N THR A 168 6.71 -4.37 -16.30
CA THR A 168 6.25 -3.01 -16.55
C THR A 168 7.00 -2.01 -15.67
N ARG A 169 6.90 -0.71 -15.98
CA ARG A 169 7.43 0.37 -15.14
C ARG A 169 6.87 0.30 -13.72
N GLY A 170 5.56 0.00 -13.57
CA GLY A 170 4.93 -0.15 -12.26
C GLY A 170 5.56 -1.28 -11.45
N MET A 171 5.71 -2.47 -12.02
CA MET A 171 6.37 -3.63 -11.38
C MET A 171 7.83 -3.33 -11.01
N ALA A 172 8.56 -2.63 -11.89
CA ALA A 172 9.95 -2.25 -11.62
C ALA A 172 10.06 -1.25 -10.45
N ARG A 173 9.15 -0.30 -10.34
CA ARG A 173 9.06 0.63 -9.20
C ARG A 173 8.66 -0.08 -7.91
N ASP A 174 7.73 -1.05 -7.98
CA ASP A 174 7.31 -1.85 -6.84
C ASP A 174 8.47 -2.69 -6.29
N ILE A 175 9.21 -3.37 -7.16
CA ILE A 175 10.36 -4.15 -6.72
C ILE A 175 11.49 -3.26 -6.19
N TYR A 176 11.72 -2.09 -6.79
CA TYR A 176 12.69 -1.13 -6.28
C TYR A 176 12.36 -0.69 -4.85
N ARG A 177 11.09 -0.39 -4.57
CA ARG A 177 10.62 -0.07 -3.22
C ARG A 177 10.80 -1.24 -2.26
N SER A 178 10.39 -2.42 -2.68
CA SER A 178 10.48 -3.65 -1.88
C SER A 178 11.92 -3.99 -1.53
N VAL A 179 12.85 -3.83 -2.47
CA VAL A 179 14.29 -4.05 -2.26
C VAL A 179 14.86 -3.01 -1.28
N ASN A 180 14.53 -1.73 -1.47
CA ASN A 180 15.00 -0.66 -0.59
C ASN A 180 14.41 -0.73 0.83
N SER A 181 13.23 -1.31 0.98
CA SER A 181 12.59 -1.51 2.29
C SER A 181 12.90 -2.87 2.93
N LEU A 182 13.65 -3.75 2.24
CA LEU A 182 13.98 -5.07 2.76
C LEU A 182 14.80 -5.00 4.05
N CYS A 183 15.70 -4.04 4.13
CA CYS A 183 16.44 -3.72 5.34
C CYS A 183 15.91 -2.42 5.93
N SER A 184 15.85 -2.35 7.26
CA SER A 184 15.36 -1.14 7.92
C SER A 184 16.24 0.07 7.58
N PRO A 185 15.64 1.17 7.13
CA PRO A 185 16.38 2.40 6.86
C PRO A 185 16.90 3.09 8.13
N PHE A 186 16.42 2.66 9.31
CA PHE A 186 16.89 3.12 10.62
C PHE A 186 18.08 2.31 11.13
N SER A 187 18.47 1.21 10.45
CA SER A 187 19.57 0.35 10.87
C SER A 187 20.94 0.99 10.61
N GLU A 188 21.93 0.56 11.40
CA GLU A 188 23.30 1.03 11.26
C GLU A 188 23.95 0.66 9.89
N PRO A 189 25.02 1.38 9.46
CA PRO A 189 25.69 1.17 8.17
C PRO A 189 26.29 -0.22 7.94
N ARG A 190 26.43 -1.04 8.99
CA ARG A 190 26.98 -2.41 8.93
C ARG A 190 25.96 -3.48 8.52
N SER A 191 24.70 -3.09 8.34
CA SER A 191 23.63 -3.99 7.92
C SER A 191 23.80 -4.45 6.46
N PHE A 192 23.13 -5.54 6.13
CA PHE A 192 23.01 -6.05 4.77
C PHE A 192 22.49 -4.97 3.80
N ARG A 193 23.08 -4.87 2.61
CA ARG A 193 22.71 -3.89 1.60
C ARG A 193 22.28 -4.58 0.32
N VAL A 194 21.22 -4.08 -0.27
CA VAL A 194 20.74 -4.56 -1.57
C VAL A 194 20.73 -3.40 -2.56
N SER A 195 21.19 -3.66 -3.79
CA SER A 195 21.11 -2.70 -4.91
C SER A 195 20.35 -3.32 -6.08
N LEU A 196 19.52 -2.52 -6.74
CA LEU A 196 18.78 -2.90 -7.93
C LEU A 196 19.21 -2.00 -9.10
N HIS A 197 19.57 -2.62 -10.22
CA HIS A 197 19.97 -1.96 -11.45
C HIS A 197 19.08 -2.41 -12.61
N LEU A 198 18.37 -1.47 -13.23
CA LEU A 198 17.62 -1.64 -14.46
C LEU A 198 18.48 -1.09 -15.60
N CYS A 199 19.11 -1.97 -16.40
CA CYS A 199 20.16 -1.55 -17.34
C CYS A 199 19.59 -0.69 -18.48
N GLU A 200 18.53 -1.15 -19.13
CA GLU A 200 17.91 -0.48 -20.29
C GLU A 200 16.79 0.50 -19.90
N TYR A 201 16.30 0.43 -18.65
CA TYR A 201 15.13 1.16 -18.15
C TYR A 201 15.45 1.95 -16.88
N SER A 202 16.63 2.53 -16.80
CA SER A 202 17.03 3.38 -15.66
C SER A 202 16.11 4.59 -15.49
N ASP A 203 15.56 5.11 -16.58
CA ASP A 203 14.55 6.17 -16.62
C ASP A 203 13.23 5.80 -15.89
N TRP A 204 12.90 4.52 -15.77
CA TRP A 204 11.75 4.09 -15.01
C TRP A 204 11.83 4.41 -13.52
N LEU A 205 13.06 4.55 -13.01
CA LEU A 205 13.31 4.90 -11.60
C LEU A 205 13.60 6.39 -11.41
N GLU A 206 13.69 7.17 -12.49
CA GLU A 206 13.91 8.62 -12.40
C GLU A 206 12.76 9.32 -11.67
N GLY A 207 13.10 10.35 -10.91
CA GLY A 207 12.17 11.14 -10.12
C GLY A 207 11.71 10.47 -8.82
N LEU A 208 12.12 9.23 -8.52
CA LEU A 208 11.84 8.60 -7.23
C LEU A 208 12.77 9.19 -6.17
N LEU A 209 12.17 9.75 -5.12
CA LEU A 209 12.93 10.22 -3.96
C LEU A 209 13.48 9.03 -3.17
N SER A 210 14.67 9.21 -2.61
CA SER A 210 15.27 8.22 -1.72
C SER A 210 14.92 8.50 -0.24
N TRP A 211 15.13 7.50 0.61
CA TRP A 211 15.05 7.69 2.07
C TRP A 211 15.89 8.86 2.57
N LYS A 212 17.10 9.05 2.00
CA LYS A 212 17.99 10.13 2.40
C LYS A 212 17.42 11.51 2.12
N ASP A 213 16.68 11.64 1.01
CA ASP A 213 16.05 12.90 0.62
C ASP A 213 14.85 13.20 1.54
N VAL A 214 14.07 12.18 1.87
CA VAL A 214 12.80 12.34 2.58
C VAL A 214 12.98 12.51 4.09
N LYS A 215 13.94 11.83 4.71
CA LYS A 215 14.14 11.85 6.17
C LYS A 215 14.37 13.27 6.74
N GLU A 216 14.98 14.18 5.95
CA GLU A 216 15.25 15.54 6.37
C GLU A 216 13.99 16.40 6.45
N TYR A 217 12.92 16.00 5.78
CA TYR A 217 11.61 16.68 5.85
C TYR A 217 10.76 16.26 7.05
N ALA A 218 11.22 15.30 7.87
CA ALA A 218 10.49 14.89 9.07
C ALA A 218 10.49 16.01 10.12
N LEU A 219 9.30 16.46 10.50
CA LEU A 219 9.13 17.42 11.59
C LEU A 219 9.16 16.77 12.97
N TYR A 220 8.81 15.48 13.04
CA TYR A 220 8.73 14.75 14.31
C TYR A 220 9.49 13.44 14.16
N ARG A 221 10.34 13.15 15.13
CA ARG A 221 11.15 11.92 15.21
C ARG A 221 10.84 11.22 16.52
N VAL A 222 10.72 9.91 16.48
CA VAL A 222 10.38 9.12 17.66
C VAL A 222 11.22 7.87 17.71
N LYS A 223 11.67 7.55 18.92
CA LYS A 223 12.28 6.27 19.28
C LYS A 223 11.69 5.81 20.59
N CYS A 224 11.34 4.55 20.70
CA CYS A 224 10.98 3.96 21.97
C CYS A 224 11.26 2.45 21.98
N THR A 225 11.41 1.90 23.16
CA THR A 225 11.53 0.47 23.41
C THR A 225 10.38 0.05 24.31
N ILE A 226 9.68 -1.01 23.93
CA ILE A 226 8.57 -1.57 24.68
C ILE A 226 9.02 -2.93 25.21
N ALA A 227 8.98 -3.13 26.52
CA ALA A 227 9.39 -4.38 27.15
C ALA A 227 8.55 -4.66 28.39
N GLY A 228 8.08 -5.90 28.56
CA GLY A 228 7.20 -6.26 29.66
C GLY A 228 5.89 -5.45 29.62
N ASP A 229 5.61 -4.72 30.68
CA ASP A 229 4.41 -3.91 30.84
C ASP A 229 4.64 -2.40 30.71
N GLU A 230 5.79 -1.97 30.14
CA GLU A 230 6.16 -0.55 30.10
C GLU A 230 6.88 -0.13 28.79
N ILE A 231 6.90 1.18 28.55
CA ILE A 231 7.73 1.80 27.51
C ILE A 231 9.01 2.30 28.18
N LYS A 232 10.16 1.88 27.62
CA LYS A 232 11.51 2.27 28.05
C LYS A 232 12.19 3.06 26.95
N GLY A 233 13.12 3.94 27.32
CA GLY A 233 13.96 4.66 26.36
C GLY A 233 13.15 5.50 25.35
N PHE A 234 12.07 6.13 25.80
CA PHE A 234 11.24 6.96 24.93
C PHE A 234 11.91 8.30 24.64
N THR A 235 11.96 8.64 23.35
CA THR A 235 12.39 9.95 22.89
C THR A 235 11.47 10.43 21.79
N TYR A 236 10.88 11.59 21.96
CA TYR A 236 10.13 12.32 20.95
C TYR A 236 10.84 13.63 20.68
N GLU A 237 11.13 13.92 19.43
CA GLU A 237 11.78 15.15 18.98
C GLU A 237 10.89 15.87 17.97
N PHE A 238 10.60 17.13 18.24
CA PHE A 238 10.03 18.08 17.30
C PHE A 238 11.17 18.95 16.76
N THR A 239 11.43 18.86 15.45
CA THR A 239 12.49 19.58 14.77
C THR A 239 11.88 20.42 13.64
N PRO A 240 11.50 21.68 13.90
CA PRO A 240 11.00 22.57 12.87
C PRO A 240 12.08 22.84 11.83
N TRP A 241 11.67 23.00 10.58
CA TRP A 241 12.62 23.34 9.50
C TRP A 241 13.28 24.70 9.75
N PRO A 242 14.48 24.96 9.21
CA PRO A 242 15.15 26.26 9.36
C PRO A 242 14.31 27.45 8.88
N THR A 243 13.41 27.22 7.93
CA THR A 243 12.45 28.22 7.43
C THR A 243 11.32 28.53 8.42
N MET A 244 11.12 27.70 9.45
CA MET A 244 10.11 27.88 10.49
C MET A 244 10.64 28.65 11.70
N THR A 245 11.13 29.85 11.47
CA THR A 245 11.87 30.69 12.46
C THR A 245 11.10 31.04 13.72
N LYS A 246 9.77 30.95 13.71
CA LYS A 246 8.90 31.24 14.87
C LYS A 246 8.73 30.04 15.81
N LEU A 247 9.22 28.86 15.44
CA LEU A 247 9.11 27.63 16.23
C LEU A 247 10.47 27.25 16.82
N LYS A 248 10.43 26.70 18.01
CA LYS A 248 11.63 26.15 18.68
C LYS A 248 11.56 24.62 18.69
N PRO A 249 12.68 23.93 18.54
CA PRO A 249 12.72 22.48 18.73
C PRO A 249 12.32 22.09 20.15
N ARG A 250 11.75 20.90 20.30
CA ARG A 250 11.35 20.35 21.60
C ARG A 250 11.65 18.87 21.64
N THR A 251 12.22 18.42 22.74
CA THR A 251 12.47 17.02 23.03
C THR A 251 11.67 16.61 24.27
N VAL A 252 11.09 15.42 24.25
CA VAL A 252 10.40 14.79 25.38
C VAL A 252 11.04 13.40 25.58
N THR A 253 11.40 13.10 26.81
CA THR A 253 12.02 11.82 27.20
C THR A 253 11.13 11.07 28.22
N GLU A 254 11.49 9.85 28.55
CA GLU A 254 10.77 9.03 29.55
C GLU A 254 10.74 9.63 30.95
N GLU A 255 11.65 10.54 31.27
CA GLU A 255 11.71 11.22 32.58
C GLU A 255 10.52 12.18 32.82
N ASP A 256 9.81 12.54 31.76
CA ASP A 256 8.66 13.46 31.80
C ASP A 256 7.37 12.81 32.34
N LYS A 257 7.40 11.91 33.31
CA LYS A 257 6.30 11.34 34.14
C LYS A 257 4.94 11.00 33.47
N TYR A 258 4.88 10.93 32.11
CA TYR A 258 3.65 10.69 31.37
C TYR A 258 3.42 9.22 30.97
N PHE A 259 4.37 8.35 31.28
CA PHE A 259 4.31 6.94 30.91
C PHE A 259 3.69 6.12 32.03
N GLN A 260 2.47 5.66 31.78
CA GLN A 260 1.81 4.65 32.58
C GLN A 260 2.16 3.26 32.03
N LYS A 261 1.89 2.22 32.82
CA LYS A 261 1.97 0.83 32.36
C LYS A 261 1.13 0.62 31.10
N LEU A 262 1.55 -0.30 30.26
CA LEU A 262 0.87 -0.63 29.01
C LEU A 262 -0.56 -1.05 29.28
N LYS A 263 -1.47 -0.62 28.40
CA LYS A 263 -2.88 -0.96 28.43
C LYS A 263 -3.38 -1.21 27.00
N THR A 264 -4.37 -2.07 26.86
CA THR A 264 -5.09 -2.18 25.59
C THR A 264 -5.78 -0.88 25.27
N MET A 265 -5.74 -0.48 24.01
CA MET A 265 -6.50 0.67 23.51
C MET A 265 -7.95 0.25 23.32
N VAL A 266 -8.87 0.99 23.93
CA VAL A 266 -10.29 0.66 23.93
C VAL A 266 -11.00 1.38 22.80
N HIS A 267 -11.78 0.64 22.04
CA HIS A 267 -12.70 1.18 21.05
C HIS A 267 -14.13 0.83 21.47
N GLY A 268 -14.89 1.85 21.99
CA GLY A 268 -16.29 1.73 22.33
C GLY A 268 -16.60 1.81 23.83
N PRO A 269 -17.85 2.16 24.17
CA PRO A 269 -18.24 2.50 25.56
C PRO A 269 -18.35 1.31 26.51
N LYS A 270 -18.28 0.08 26.02
CA LYS A 270 -18.41 -1.15 26.84
C LYS A 270 -17.09 -1.80 27.24
N ASN A 271 -15.98 -1.44 26.60
CA ASN A 271 -14.69 -2.07 26.85
C ASN A 271 -13.87 -1.23 27.82
N LYS A 272 -13.32 -1.82 28.86
CA LYS A 272 -12.36 -1.16 29.77
C LYS A 272 -10.93 -1.43 29.29
N PRO A 273 -9.99 -0.47 29.47
CA PRO A 273 -8.59 -0.74 29.20
C PRO A 273 -8.09 -1.85 30.12
N GLU A 274 -7.53 -2.90 29.54
CA GLU A 274 -6.94 -4.01 30.30
C GLU A 274 -5.43 -3.83 30.38
N PRO A 275 -4.80 -4.21 31.49
CA PRO A 275 -3.33 -4.25 31.60
C PRO A 275 -2.75 -5.13 30.49
N LEU A 276 -1.65 -4.68 29.91
CA LEU A 276 -0.95 -5.39 28.86
C LEU A 276 0.48 -5.67 29.34
N ASP A 277 0.87 -6.93 29.40
CA ASP A 277 2.21 -7.36 29.77
C ASP A 277 2.75 -8.34 28.73
N LEU A 278 3.77 -7.91 27.99
CA LEU A 278 4.41 -8.71 26.95
C LEU A 278 5.28 -9.84 27.49
N SER A 279 5.64 -9.81 28.78
CA SER A 279 6.43 -10.87 29.41
C SER A 279 5.67 -12.20 29.52
N ASN A 280 4.33 -12.15 29.48
CA ASN A 280 3.48 -13.34 29.45
C ASN A 280 3.56 -14.11 28.13
N PHE A 281 4.17 -13.50 27.10
CA PHE A 281 4.33 -14.05 25.77
C PHE A 281 5.79 -13.96 25.35
N ALA A 282 6.28 -14.92 24.58
CA ALA A 282 7.62 -14.88 24.00
C ALA A 282 7.66 -13.89 22.79
N ILE A 283 7.42 -12.59 23.08
CA ILE A 283 7.50 -11.49 22.10
C ILE A 283 8.85 -10.77 22.21
N GLY A 284 9.39 -10.69 23.43
CA GLY A 284 10.64 -10.00 23.72
C GLY A 284 10.50 -8.47 23.66
N GLU A 285 11.65 -7.82 23.52
CA GLU A 285 11.75 -6.37 23.39
C GLU A 285 11.35 -5.91 22.00
N ILE A 286 10.48 -4.90 21.93
CA ILE A 286 10.05 -4.25 20.70
C ILE A 286 10.70 -2.88 20.62
N LYS A 287 11.56 -2.62 19.63
CA LYS A 287 12.07 -1.27 19.36
C LYS A 287 11.21 -0.63 18.25
N PHE A 288 10.73 0.56 18.52
CA PHE A 288 9.92 1.32 17.57
C PHE A 288 10.59 2.65 17.26
N GLU A 289 10.82 2.91 15.98
CA GLU A 289 11.34 4.17 15.45
C GLU A 289 10.41 4.71 14.38
N ALA A 290 10.21 6.01 14.35
CA ALA A 290 9.34 6.63 13.31
C ALA A 290 9.77 8.06 12.99
N LEU A 291 9.59 8.40 11.71
CA LEU A 291 9.59 9.76 11.18
C LEU A 291 8.16 10.14 10.83
N ILE A 292 7.71 11.30 11.29
CA ILE A 292 6.36 11.78 11.03
C ILE A 292 6.43 13.13 10.34
N PHE A 293 5.58 13.31 9.34
CA PHE A 293 5.61 14.42 8.39
C PHE A 293 4.32 15.25 8.46
N ASP A 294 4.38 16.44 7.90
CA ASP A 294 3.20 17.24 7.58
C ASP A 294 3.05 17.32 6.06
N ARG A 295 1.85 17.07 5.55
CA ARG A 295 1.54 17.07 4.11
C ARG A 295 0.72 18.28 3.67
N THR A 296 0.43 19.21 4.58
CA THR A 296 -0.33 20.41 4.27
C THR A 296 0.39 21.23 3.19
N PRO A 297 -0.25 21.54 2.04
CA PRO A 297 0.41 22.17 0.89
C PRO A 297 1.15 23.45 1.23
N LYS A 298 0.55 24.27 2.10
CA LYS A 298 1.14 25.54 2.54
C LYS A 298 2.38 25.32 3.40
N ILE A 299 2.37 24.30 4.27
CA ILE A 299 3.53 23.93 5.07
C ILE A 299 4.62 23.37 4.16
N LEU A 300 4.30 22.45 3.26
CA LEU A 300 5.26 21.89 2.30
C LEU A 300 5.92 23.00 1.45
N SER A 301 5.19 24.07 1.12
CA SER A 301 5.76 25.17 0.33
C SER A 301 6.89 25.93 1.01
N ILE A 302 7.05 25.76 2.32
CA ILE A 302 8.07 26.45 3.10
C ILE A 302 9.40 25.71 3.12
N GLY A 303 9.39 24.38 3.05
CA GLY A 303 10.60 23.59 3.27
C GLY A 303 10.84 22.43 2.28
N VAL A 304 9.86 22.05 1.47
CA VAL A 304 10.00 20.90 0.54
C VAL A 304 10.12 21.40 -0.88
N GLN A 305 11.23 21.08 -1.56
CA GLN A 305 11.49 21.49 -2.93
C GLN A 305 10.60 20.73 -3.92
N ASP A 306 10.69 19.42 -3.93
CA ASP A 306 9.83 18.56 -4.74
C ASP A 306 8.63 18.07 -3.91
N LYS A 307 7.56 18.86 -3.93
CA LYS A 307 6.34 18.55 -3.18
C LYS A 307 5.57 17.37 -3.75
N LYS A 308 5.62 17.20 -5.07
CA LYS A 308 4.93 16.09 -5.76
C LYS A 308 5.63 14.78 -5.45
N GLY A 309 6.91 14.67 -5.74
CA GLY A 309 7.69 13.46 -5.45
C GLY A 309 7.70 13.10 -3.97
N PHE A 310 7.73 14.10 -3.07
CA PHE A 310 7.64 13.88 -1.63
C PHE A 310 6.29 13.24 -1.21
N LYS A 311 5.17 13.74 -1.74
CA LYS A 311 3.85 13.18 -1.45
C LYS A 311 3.71 11.77 -2.01
N GLU A 312 4.14 11.56 -3.25
CA GLU A 312 4.16 10.25 -3.90
C GLU A 312 5.01 9.25 -3.11
N TYR A 313 6.18 9.67 -2.64
CA TYR A 313 7.02 8.84 -1.78
C TYR A 313 6.28 8.39 -0.52
N LEU A 314 5.60 9.32 0.18
CA LEU A 314 4.84 9.01 1.38
C LEU A 314 3.59 8.15 1.11
N ASP A 315 2.93 8.33 -0.04
CA ASP A 315 1.79 7.50 -0.43
C ASP A 315 2.19 6.06 -0.72
N GLN A 316 3.39 5.87 -1.26
CA GLN A 316 3.92 4.57 -1.66
C GLN A 316 4.71 3.86 -0.55
N ASN A 317 5.35 4.59 0.35
CA ASN A 317 6.22 4.04 1.38
C ASN A 317 5.73 4.35 2.81
N GLY A 318 4.63 5.07 2.94
CA GLY A 318 4.06 5.43 4.23
C GLY A 318 3.45 4.23 4.94
N GLY A 319 3.68 4.15 6.25
CA GLY A 319 3.19 3.08 7.09
C GLY A 319 4.20 2.67 8.16
N ILE A 320 3.88 1.61 8.87
CA ILE A 320 4.73 1.05 9.91
C ILE A 320 5.14 -0.37 9.50
N TYR A 321 6.41 -0.53 9.20
CA TYR A 321 7.03 -1.77 8.80
C TYR A 321 7.48 -2.58 10.01
N VAL A 322 7.50 -3.91 9.88
CA VAL A 322 8.05 -4.81 10.89
C VAL A 322 9.32 -5.44 10.38
N TYR A 323 10.37 -5.40 11.19
CA TYR A 323 11.67 -6.00 10.90
C TYR A 323 12.03 -7.01 11.99
N ARG A 324 12.51 -8.16 11.58
CA ARG A 324 13.03 -9.19 12.47
C ARG A 324 14.50 -9.44 12.12
N ASP A 325 15.39 -9.25 13.09
CA ASP A 325 16.85 -9.28 12.89
C ASP A 325 17.35 -8.39 11.74
N GLY A 326 16.69 -7.23 11.55
CA GLY A 326 17.05 -6.24 10.54
C GLY A 326 16.46 -6.48 9.15
N VAL A 327 15.78 -7.60 8.91
CA VAL A 327 15.12 -7.92 7.64
C VAL A 327 13.61 -7.84 7.79
N ARG A 328 12.97 -7.33 6.76
CA ARG A 328 11.53 -7.07 6.74
C ARG A 328 10.70 -8.34 6.84
N VAL A 329 9.71 -8.33 7.72
CA VAL A 329 8.59 -9.27 7.73
C VAL A 329 7.53 -8.70 6.79
N TYR A 330 7.31 -9.37 5.67
CA TYR A 330 6.34 -8.98 4.67
C TYR A 330 4.94 -9.36 5.19
N ASP A 331 3.91 -8.64 4.97
CA ASP A 331 3.57 -7.49 4.15
C ASP A 331 3.23 -6.22 4.98
N TYR A 332 3.67 -6.17 6.25
CA TYR A 332 3.38 -5.02 7.13
C TYR A 332 3.87 -3.70 6.56
N GLY A 333 2.97 -2.69 6.56
CA GLY A 333 3.24 -1.35 6.04
C GLY A 333 3.24 -1.22 4.51
N GLU A 334 2.91 -2.29 3.77
CA GLU A 334 2.69 -2.18 2.33
C GLU A 334 1.46 -1.34 2.02
N PRO A 335 1.44 -0.65 0.86
CA PRO A 335 0.23 -0.01 0.39
C PRO A 335 -0.95 -0.99 0.40
N GLY A 336 -2.03 -0.62 1.07
CA GLY A 336 -3.20 -1.49 1.24
C GLY A 336 -3.17 -2.42 2.47
N ASN A 337 -2.06 -2.56 3.18
CA ASN A 337 -2.01 -3.28 4.44
C ASN A 337 -1.96 -2.30 5.63
N ASP A 338 -3.13 -1.85 6.07
CA ASP A 338 -3.29 -1.03 7.29
C ASP A 338 -3.47 -1.93 8.54
N TRP A 339 -2.46 -2.73 8.86
CA TRP A 339 -2.50 -3.72 9.94
C TRP A 339 -2.75 -3.13 11.34
N LEU A 340 -2.43 -1.84 11.54
CA LEU A 340 -2.70 -1.09 12.77
C LEU A 340 -4.01 -0.27 12.70
N GLU A 341 -4.73 -0.35 11.60
CA GLU A 341 -5.99 0.36 11.38
C GLU A 341 -5.85 1.89 11.55
N LEU A 342 -4.69 2.45 11.12
CA LEU A 342 -4.40 3.87 11.25
C LEU A 342 -5.38 4.75 10.46
N GLY A 343 -5.83 4.26 9.31
CA GLY A 343 -6.87 4.89 8.50
C GLY A 343 -8.18 5.02 9.27
N THR A 344 -8.67 3.93 9.83
CA THR A 344 -9.90 3.89 10.63
C THR A 344 -9.78 4.75 11.90
N ARG A 345 -8.64 4.67 12.59
CA ARG A 345 -8.37 5.52 13.78
C ARG A 345 -8.40 7.01 13.44
N ARG A 346 -7.91 7.39 12.25
CA ARG A 346 -7.94 8.77 11.78
C ARG A 346 -9.33 9.24 11.42
N ILE A 347 -10.17 8.40 10.81
CA ILE A 347 -11.57 8.74 10.49
C ILE A 347 -12.30 9.15 11.76
N ASN A 348 -12.08 8.42 12.85
CA ASN A 348 -12.72 8.72 14.13
C ASN A 348 -12.23 10.04 14.78
N ILE A 349 -10.95 10.43 14.59
CA ILE A 349 -10.38 11.68 15.10
C ILE A 349 -9.41 12.29 14.06
N PRO A 350 -9.94 12.95 13.00
CA PRO A 350 -9.18 13.28 11.79
C PRO A 350 -7.94 14.14 11.98
N THR A 351 -7.99 15.12 12.90
CA THR A 351 -6.89 16.07 13.06
C THR A 351 -5.79 15.63 14.00
N LYS A 352 -6.04 14.65 14.87
CA LYS A 352 -5.14 14.28 15.97
C LYS A 352 -4.43 12.93 15.77
N ARG A 353 -5.00 12.03 14.96
CA ARG A 353 -4.45 10.69 14.71
C ARG A 353 -3.49 10.69 13.54
N ILE A 354 -2.50 9.81 13.60
CA ILE A 354 -1.51 9.59 12.55
C ILE A 354 -2.13 8.62 11.53
N SER A 355 -1.95 8.92 10.24
CA SER A 355 -2.31 8.03 9.13
C SER A 355 -1.07 7.43 8.48
N ASN A 356 -1.23 6.35 7.74
CA ASN A 356 -0.11 5.66 7.08
C ASN A 356 0.70 6.62 6.19
N ASN A 357 0.06 7.47 5.44
CA ASN A 357 0.71 8.38 4.48
C ASN A 357 1.44 9.59 5.09
N ILE A 358 1.54 9.70 6.42
CA ILE A 358 2.34 10.73 7.11
C ILE A 358 3.37 10.16 8.07
N ILE A 359 3.52 8.84 8.14
CA ILE A 359 4.47 8.18 9.01
C ILE A 359 5.32 7.19 8.22
N LEU A 360 6.60 7.21 8.46
CA LEU A 360 7.54 6.17 8.08
C LEU A 360 8.04 5.55 9.37
N GLY A 361 7.53 4.38 9.74
CA GLY A 361 7.82 3.73 11.00
C GLY A 361 8.45 2.35 10.80
N ALA A 362 9.28 1.95 11.75
CA ALA A 362 9.89 0.63 11.82
C ALA A 362 9.76 0.04 13.21
N VAL A 363 9.26 -1.16 13.29
CA VAL A 363 9.21 -2.00 14.49
C VAL A 363 10.27 -3.06 14.34
N HIS A 364 11.21 -3.12 15.28
CA HIS A 364 12.30 -4.08 15.28
C HIS A 364 12.09 -5.15 16.35
N LEU A 365 12.19 -6.40 15.93
CA LEU A 365 12.09 -7.59 16.76
C LEU A 365 13.38 -8.41 16.63
N LYS A 366 13.71 -9.16 17.68
CA LYS A 366 14.74 -10.20 17.63
C LYS A 366 14.06 -11.57 17.53
N ARG A 367 14.44 -12.37 16.55
CA ARG A 367 13.87 -13.70 16.34
C ARG A 367 14.05 -14.60 17.57
N GLU A 368 15.19 -14.49 18.22
CA GLU A 368 15.52 -15.26 19.42
C GLU A 368 14.52 -15.08 20.57
N THR A 369 13.95 -13.89 20.72
CA THR A 369 13.05 -13.53 21.82
C THR A 369 11.58 -13.42 21.40
N SER A 370 11.29 -13.40 20.08
CA SER A 370 9.93 -13.24 19.55
C SER A 370 9.37 -14.54 18.96
N GLY A 371 9.63 -15.68 19.59
CA GLY A 371 9.21 -17.00 19.09
C GLY A 371 7.71 -17.21 18.99
N ALA A 372 6.91 -16.53 19.83
CA ALA A 372 5.45 -16.61 19.77
C ALA A 372 4.83 -15.92 18.53
N LEU A 373 5.58 -15.01 17.89
CA LEU A 373 5.18 -14.38 16.63
C LEU A 373 5.61 -15.25 15.46
N THR A 374 4.80 -16.25 15.10
CA THR A 374 5.10 -17.20 14.03
C THR A 374 4.70 -16.61 12.67
N GLU A 375 5.61 -16.64 11.70
CA GLU A 375 5.33 -16.18 10.33
C GLU A 375 4.40 -17.17 9.60
N LYS A 376 3.44 -16.63 8.84
CA LYS A 376 2.55 -17.41 7.97
C LYS A 376 3.36 -18.19 6.92
N THR A 377 2.83 -19.31 6.46
CA THR A 377 3.50 -20.18 5.46
C THR A 377 3.76 -19.45 4.13
N ASN A 378 2.83 -18.59 3.73
CA ASN A 378 2.96 -17.72 2.55
C ASN A 378 3.84 -16.48 2.80
N ARG A 379 4.40 -16.34 4.01
CA ARG A 379 5.27 -15.24 4.47
C ARG A 379 4.63 -13.84 4.43
N GLU A 380 3.32 -13.76 4.42
CA GLU A 380 2.55 -12.53 4.52
C GLU A 380 2.14 -12.29 5.98
N GLY A 381 3.09 -11.77 6.77
CA GLY A 381 2.88 -11.42 8.18
C GLY A 381 2.92 -12.58 9.16
N PHE A 382 2.52 -12.30 10.37
CA PHE A 382 2.43 -13.27 11.46
C PHE A 382 1.05 -13.94 11.51
N ILE A 383 0.99 -15.13 12.07
CA ILE A 383 -0.27 -15.79 12.43
C ILE A 383 -0.94 -14.95 13.51
N GLU A 384 -2.21 -14.63 13.32
CA GLU A 384 -3.00 -13.80 14.23
C GLU A 384 -3.44 -14.63 15.45
N ASN A 385 -2.49 -14.87 16.34
CA ASN A 385 -2.69 -15.51 17.64
C ASN A 385 -2.76 -14.46 18.77
N GLU A 386 -2.88 -14.90 20.00
CA GLU A 386 -2.96 -14.03 21.16
C GLU A 386 -1.68 -13.15 21.33
N ALA A 387 -0.51 -13.72 21.09
CA ALA A 387 0.75 -12.96 21.11
C ALA A 387 0.77 -11.85 20.07
N TYR A 388 0.25 -12.10 18.88
CA TYR A 388 0.11 -11.09 17.84
C TYR A 388 -0.83 -9.95 18.26
N ASN A 389 -1.96 -10.27 18.90
CA ASN A 389 -2.90 -9.25 19.38
C ASN A 389 -2.25 -8.35 20.45
N HIS A 390 -1.46 -8.93 21.36
CA HIS A 390 -0.71 -8.18 22.37
C HIS A 390 0.40 -7.34 21.74
N PHE A 391 1.11 -7.88 20.76
CA PHE A 391 2.10 -7.14 19.96
C PHE A 391 1.47 -5.92 19.28
N LYS A 392 0.34 -6.11 18.57
CA LYS A 392 -0.42 -5.02 17.93
C LYS A 392 -0.88 -3.97 18.96
N ALA A 393 -1.43 -4.41 20.08
CA ALA A 393 -1.91 -3.53 21.14
C ALA A 393 -0.78 -2.67 21.77
N ALA A 394 0.40 -3.24 21.97
CA ALA A 394 1.55 -2.52 22.50
C ALA A 394 2.00 -1.38 21.56
N ILE A 395 2.06 -1.62 20.27
CA ILE A 395 2.41 -0.60 19.27
C ILE A 395 1.35 0.49 19.20
N LEU A 396 0.06 0.11 19.24
CA LEU A 396 -1.04 1.07 19.27
C LEU A 396 -0.98 1.98 20.51
N TYR A 397 -0.61 1.43 21.67
CA TYR A 397 -0.40 2.21 22.87
C TYR A 397 0.77 3.21 22.73
N ALA A 398 1.89 2.78 22.15
CA ALA A 398 3.02 3.66 21.87
C ALA A 398 2.61 4.80 20.91
N LEU A 399 1.86 4.49 19.85
CA LEU A 399 1.34 5.48 18.92
C LEU A 399 0.43 6.51 19.59
N ASP A 400 -0.42 6.10 20.51
CA ASP A 400 -1.28 7.03 21.27
C ASP A 400 -0.46 8.02 22.10
N LYS A 401 0.64 7.56 22.72
CA LYS A 401 1.57 8.44 23.43
C LYS A 401 2.28 9.42 22.50
N ILE A 402 2.74 8.93 21.35
CA ILE A 402 3.36 9.77 20.32
C ILE A 402 2.38 10.86 19.84
N GLU A 403 1.14 10.49 19.56
CA GLU A 403 0.09 11.42 19.15
C GLU A 403 -0.16 12.49 20.22
N THR A 404 -0.16 12.10 21.49
CA THR A 404 -0.32 13.02 22.63
C THR A 404 0.78 14.10 22.68
N PHE A 405 2.03 13.73 22.41
CA PHE A 405 3.14 14.71 22.40
C PHE A 405 3.20 15.51 21.10
N ARG A 406 2.85 14.89 19.97
CA ARG A 406 2.88 15.53 18.66
C ARG A 406 1.79 16.60 18.48
N ASN A 407 0.59 16.35 18.97
CA ASN A 407 -0.56 17.19 18.68
C ASN A 407 -0.38 18.68 19.08
N PRO A 408 0.18 19.04 20.26
CA PRO A 408 0.44 20.42 20.60
C PRO A 408 1.45 21.11 19.66
N ASP A 409 2.48 20.38 19.18
CA ASP A 409 3.46 20.96 18.26
C ASP A 409 2.90 21.09 16.86
N LYS A 410 2.12 20.09 16.40
CA LYS A 410 1.36 20.16 15.14
C LYS A 410 0.42 21.37 15.13
N GLU A 411 -0.30 21.60 16.21
CA GLU A 411 -1.21 22.75 16.33
C GLU A 411 -0.46 24.08 16.18
N LYS A 412 0.71 24.24 16.81
CA LYS A 412 1.56 25.42 16.63
C LYS A 412 2.03 25.58 15.18
N VAL A 413 2.46 24.48 14.53
CA VAL A 413 2.86 24.49 13.11
C VAL A 413 1.68 24.94 12.24
N GLN A 414 0.50 24.38 12.44
CA GLN A 414 -0.70 24.71 11.67
C GLN A 414 -1.15 26.16 11.90
N THR A 415 -1.12 26.64 13.12
CA THR A 415 -1.51 28.02 13.46
C THR A 415 -0.57 29.05 12.83
N LEU A 416 0.73 28.81 12.84
CA LEU A 416 1.72 29.78 12.36
C LEU A 416 1.98 29.70 10.87
N TYR A 417 1.86 28.54 10.26
CA TYR A 417 2.28 28.27 8.88
C TYR A 417 1.24 27.58 8.01
N GLY A 418 0.19 27.01 8.60
CA GLY A 418 -0.92 26.37 7.89
C GLY A 418 -2.12 27.28 7.72
N THR A 419 -2.96 26.98 6.75
CA THR A 419 -4.37 27.37 6.82
C THR A 419 -5.08 26.25 7.54
N THR A 420 -5.79 26.55 8.60
CA THR A 420 -6.68 25.58 9.23
C THR A 420 -7.87 25.37 8.29
N PRO A 421 -8.02 24.24 7.57
CA PRO A 421 -9.34 23.87 7.12
C PRO A 421 -10.11 23.56 8.41
N LYS A 422 -11.24 24.19 8.62
CA LYS A 422 -12.22 23.77 9.63
C LYS A 422 -12.88 22.47 9.17
N SER A 423 -12.08 21.41 8.96
CA SER A 423 -12.62 20.08 8.72
C SER A 423 -12.94 19.47 10.08
N GLU A 424 -14.20 19.33 10.36
CA GLU A 424 -14.78 18.74 11.56
C GLU A 424 -14.51 19.52 12.87
N PRO A 425 -14.98 20.77 12.99
CA PRO A 425 -14.75 21.59 14.18
C PRO A 425 -15.35 20.97 15.45
N VAL A 426 -16.41 20.16 15.33
CA VAL A 426 -17.10 19.53 16.46
C VAL A 426 -16.23 18.45 17.09
N MET A 427 -15.69 17.51 16.29
CA MET A 427 -14.83 16.44 16.80
C MET A 427 -13.52 16.97 17.37
N SER A 428 -12.95 18.01 16.77
CA SER A 428 -11.77 18.68 17.30
C SER A 428 -12.05 19.29 18.67
N SER A 429 -13.19 19.99 18.81
CA SER A 429 -13.58 20.63 20.07
C SER A 429 -13.90 19.63 21.18
N LEU A 430 -14.53 18.50 20.84
CA LEU A 430 -14.79 17.41 21.79
C LEU A 430 -13.50 16.74 22.28
N ALA A 431 -12.53 16.55 21.39
CA ALA A 431 -11.25 16.00 21.77
C ALA A 431 -10.43 16.96 22.65
N ASP A 432 -10.52 18.28 22.41
CA ASP A 432 -9.90 19.29 23.27
C ASP A 432 -10.57 19.34 24.65
N LEU A 433 -11.91 19.25 24.68
CA LEU A 433 -12.67 19.18 25.93
C LEU A 433 -12.29 17.92 26.72
N ARG A 434 -12.21 16.76 26.08
CA ARG A 434 -11.76 15.51 26.71
C ARG A 434 -10.38 15.68 27.35
N TYR A 435 -9.43 16.24 26.62
CA TYR A 435 -8.07 16.48 27.11
C TYR A 435 -8.06 17.41 28.33
N ILE A 436 -8.83 18.48 28.32
CA ILE A 436 -8.95 19.42 29.45
C ILE A 436 -9.54 18.71 30.68
N VAL A 437 -10.60 17.93 30.47
CA VAL A 437 -11.27 17.17 31.53
C VAL A 437 -10.32 16.14 32.14
N GLU A 438 -9.60 15.38 31.31
CA GLU A 438 -8.61 14.40 31.77
C GLU A 438 -7.50 15.03 32.60
N LYS A 439 -7.04 16.23 32.25
CA LYS A 439 -5.93 16.92 32.93
C LYS A 439 -6.35 17.78 34.12
N LYS A 440 -7.49 18.46 34.05
CA LYS A 440 -7.84 19.50 35.03
C LYS A 440 -8.91 19.07 36.03
N VAL A 441 -9.71 18.05 35.73
CA VAL A 441 -10.74 17.57 36.66
C VAL A 441 -10.12 16.52 37.57
N THR A 442 -9.99 16.86 38.85
CA THR A 442 -9.39 16.00 39.89
C THR A 442 -10.40 15.03 40.50
N GLU A 443 -11.68 15.42 40.53
CA GLU A 443 -12.76 14.60 41.08
C GLU A 443 -13.11 13.45 40.11
N GLN A 444 -12.90 12.21 40.56
CA GLN A 444 -12.99 11.02 39.70
C GLN A 444 -14.40 10.74 39.19
N GLU A 445 -15.45 10.95 40.01
CA GLU A 445 -16.83 10.70 39.59
C GLU A 445 -17.31 11.73 38.59
N LEU A 446 -17.05 13.03 38.83
CA LEU A 446 -17.36 14.11 37.89
C LEU A 446 -16.61 13.93 36.56
N LYS A 447 -15.35 13.52 36.64
CA LYS A 447 -14.55 13.22 35.46
C LYS A 447 -15.16 12.09 34.59
N LYS A 448 -15.57 10.99 35.22
CA LYS A 448 -16.23 9.86 34.54
C LYS A 448 -17.56 10.32 33.90
N GLU A 449 -18.33 11.11 34.60
CA GLU A 449 -19.61 11.62 34.11
C GLU A 449 -19.42 12.49 32.87
N ILE A 450 -18.50 13.45 32.90
CA ILE A 450 -18.22 14.32 31.75
C ILE A 450 -17.70 13.52 30.57
N ILE A 451 -16.78 12.57 30.78
CA ILE A 451 -16.28 11.71 29.70
C ILE A 451 -17.41 10.90 29.07
N LYS A 452 -18.36 10.38 29.86
CA LYS A 452 -19.53 9.68 29.35
C LYS A 452 -20.40 10.54 28.42
N TYR A 453 -20.57 11.84 28.75
CA TYR A 453 -21.28 12.77 27.88
C TYR A 453 -20.50 13.06 26.60
N ILE A 454 -19.20 13.25 26.68
CA ILE A 454 -18.34 13.44 25.51
C ILE A 454 -18.44 12.23 24.57
N ASP A 455 -18.32 11.00 25.11
CA ASP A 455 -18.46 9.76 24.35
C ASP A 455 -19.80 9.66 23.62
N ARG A 456 -20.88 10.06 24.30
CA ARG A 456 -22.22 10.06 23.71
C ARG A 456 -22.33 11.07 22.58
N ILE A 457 -21.85 12.29 22.77
CA ILE A 457 -21.87 13.33 21.73
C ILE A 457 -21.01 12.90 20.54
N GLU A 458 -19.84 12.32 20.77
CA GLU A 458 -18.98 11.79 19.70
C GLU A 458 -19.70 10.73 18.87
N ASN A 459 -20.35 9.76 19.53
CA ASN A 459 -21.08 8.68 18.86
C ASN A 459 -22.31 9.21 18.09
N ASP A 460 -23.09 10.10 18.69
CA ASP A 460 -24.27 10.71 18.06
C ASP A 460 -23.86 11.55 16.85
N TYR A 461 -22.79 12.33 16.96
CA TYR A 461 -22.26 13.13 15.86
C TYR A 461 -21.72 12.25 14.71
N GLN A 462 -21.01 11.17 15.02
CA GLN A 462 -20.55 10.20 14.02
C GLN A 462 -21.73 9.55 13.29
N PHE A 463 -22.74 9.13 14.02
CA PHE A 463 -23.95 8.55 13.44
C PHE A 463 -24.68 9.54 12.51
N ILE A 464 -24.81 10.82 12.93
CA ILE A 464 -25.40 11.87 12.10
C ILE A 464 -24.55 12.10 10.85
N ASN A 465 -23.23 12.18 10.99
CA ASN A 465 -22.31 12.44 9.88
C ASN A 465 -22.32 11.29 8.87
N GLU A 466 -22.29 10.03 9.34
CA GLU A 466 -22.44 8.85 8.48
C GLU A 466 -23.80 8.81 7.76
N THR A 467 -24.86 9.20 8.47
CA THR A 467 -26.22 9.24 7.91
C THR A 467 -26.35 10.34 6.86
N LEU A 468 -25.79 11.52 7.14
CA LEU A 468 -25.75 12.64 6.18
C LEU A 468 -24.89 12.30 4.95
N LEU A 469 -23.73 11.66 5.13
CA LEU A 469 -22.88 11.23 4.02
C LEU A 469 -23.56 10.17 3.16
N LYS A 470 -24.23 9.20 3.78
CA LYS A 470 -25.04 8.19 3.07
C LYS A 470 -26.19 8.88 2.29
N SER A 471 -26.85 9.83 2.91
CA SER A 471 -27.95 10.60 2.30
C SER A 471 -27.46 11.55 1.20
N ALA A 472 -26.30 12.21 1.39
CA ALA A 472 -25.68 13.07 0.38
C ALA A 472 -25.22 12.25 -0.84
N GLY A 473 -24.66 11.03 -0.61
CA GLY A 473 -24.31 10.12 -1.72
C GLY A 473 -25.51 9.70 -2.55
N ALA A 474 -26.61 9.38 -1.91
CA ALA A 474 -27.86 9.08 -2.61
C ALA A 474 -28.39 10.33 -3.32
N GLY A 475 -28.29 11.52 -2.70
CA GLY A 475 -28.76 12.77 -3.27
C GLY A 475 -27.97 13.24 -4.50
N LEU A 476 -26.67 13.05 -4.53
CA LEU A 476 -25.83 13.37 -5.71
C LEU A 476 -26.13 12.45 -6.87
N SER A 477 -26.20 11.13 -6.65
CA SER A 477 -26.59 10.18 -7.68
C SER A 477 -28.02 10.45 -8.16
N LEU A 478 -28.93 10.84 -7.25
CA LEU A 478 -30.29 11.27 -7.57
C LEU A 478 -30.28 12.52 -8.45
N SER A 479 -29.47 13.51 -8.11
CA SER A 479 -29.37 14.75 -8.88
C SER A 479 -28.89 14.51 -10.31
N ILE A 480 -27.88 13.64 -10.51
CA ILE A 480 -27.38 13.29 -11.84
C ILE A 480 -28.47 12.59 -12.66
N VAL A 481 -29.13 11.57 -12.10
CA VAL A 481 -30.17 10.83 -12.79
C VAL A 481 -31.40 11.68 -13.08
N ILE A 482 -31.83 12.53 -12.14
CA ILE A 482 -32.94 13.49 -12.39
C ILE A 482 -32.56 14.43 -13.53
N HIS A 483 -31.33 14.95 -13.54
CA HIS A 483 -30.88 15.83 -14.61
C HIS A 483 -30.82 15.13 -15.98
N GLU A 484 -30.39 13.88 -16.04
CA GLU A 484 -30.44 13.08 -17.26
C GLU A 484 -31.89 12.82 -17.70
N ILE A 485 -32.78 12.45 -16.79
CA ILE A 485 -34.20 12.28 -17.06
C ILE A 485 -34.82 13.57 -17.60
N GLU A 486 -34.56 14.72 -17.00
CA GLU A 486 -35.06 16.02 -17.47
C GLU A 486 -34.62 16.33 -18.90
N LYS A 487 -33.34 16.07 -19.25
CA LYS A 487 -32.82 16.26 -20.61
C LYS A 487 -33.48 15.34 -21.61
N ILE A 488 -33.58 14.04 -21.29
CA ILE A 488 -34.21 13.04 -22.19
C ILE A 488 -35.68 13.38 -22.41
N ILE A 489 -36.39 13.78 -21.36
CA ILE A 489 -37.80 14.23 -21.50
C ILE A 489 -37.88 15.47 -22.38
N THR A 490 -36.99 16.43 -22.23
CA THR A 490 -36.94 17.66 -23.02
C THR A 490 -36.71 17.33 -24.49
N GLU A 491 -35.72 16.46 -24.80
CA GLU A 491 -35.43 16.02 -26.16
C GLU A 491 -36.58 15.21 -26.75
N LEU A 492 -37.18 14.31 -25.99
CA LEU A 492 -38.37 13.55 -26.41
C LEU A 492 -39.54 14.48 -26.76
N LEU A 493 -39.79 15.49 -25.91
CA LEU A 493 -40.83 16.48 -26.17
C LEU A 493 -40.56 17.30 -27.46
N GLU A 494 -39.30 17.68 -27.71
CA GLU A 494 -38.92 18.35 -28.94
C GLU A 494 -39.11 17.47 -30.19
N VAL A 495 -38.73 16.19 -30.13
CA VAL A 495 -38.93 15.24 -31.23
C VAL A 495 -40.40 15.01 -31.49
N LEU A 496 -41.22 14.83 -30.46
CA LEU A 496 -42.65 14.68 -30.56
C LEU A 496 -43.32 15.94 -31.13
N LYS A 497 -42.92 17.13 -30.71
CA LYS A 497 -43.43 18.42 -31.23
C LYS A 497 -43.10 18.61 -32.73
N ARG A 498 -41.95 18.13 -33.17
CA ARG A 498 -41.51 18.27 -34.59
C ARG A 498 -42.00 17.16 -35.48
N ASN A 499 -42.83 16.21 -35.02
CA ASN A 499 -43.31 15.04 -35.73
C ASN A 499 -42.20 14.29 -36.49
N LYS A 500 -40.99 14.26 -35.93
CA LYS A 500 -39.83 13.59 -36.52
C LYS A 500 -39.58 12.24 -35.87
N ALA A 501 -39.49 11.26 -36.73
CA ALA A 501 -38.91 9.93 -36.53
C ALA A 501 -39.36 9.12 -35.31
N THR A 502 -40.30 8.21 -35.52
CA THR A 502 -40.82 7.23 -34.54
C THR A 502 -39.71 6.44 -33.84
N ASP A 503 -38.62 6.13 -34.55
CA ASP A 503 -37.48 5.38 -34.01
C ASP A 503 -36.69 6.14 -32.93
N ARG A 504 -36.51 7.44 -33.10
CA ARG A 504 -35.84 8.29 -32.11
C ARG A 504 -36.67 8.43 -30.86
N SER A 505 -37.97 8.56 -30.96
CA SER A 505 -38.89 8.64 -29.81
C SER A 505 -38.92 7.33 -29.03
N LEU A 506 -38.92 6.20 -29.74
CA LEU A 506 -38.84 4.87 -29.14
C LEU A 506 -37.50 4.65 -28.44
N TYR A 507 -36.39 5.07 -29.04
CA TYR A 507 -35.07 5.01 -28.41
C TYR A 507 -35.03 5.80 -27.09
N LEU A 508 -35.44 7.06 -27.10
CA LEU A 508 -35.46 7.92 -25.90
C LEU A 508 -36.38 7.39 -24.82
N ALA A 509 -37.55 6.87 -25.18
CA ALA A 509 -38.45 6.27 -24.21
C ALA A 509 -37.88 4.99 -23.57
N ARG A 510 -37.20 4.12 -24.37
CA ARG A 510 -36.50 2.94 -23.85
C ARG A 510 -35.33 3.34 -22.94
N HIS A 511 -34.54 4.32 -23.36
CA HIS A 511 -33.42 4.83 -22.53
C HIS A 511 -33.90 5.37 -21.19
N LEU A 512 -35.00 6.16 -21.21
CA LEU A 512 -35.63 6.65 -19.98
C LEU A 512 -36.08 5.50 -19.06
N SER A 513 -36.75 4.49 -19.61
CA SER A 513 -37.17 3.31 -18.82
C SER A 513 -35.98 2.62 -18.17
N GLN A 514 -34.91 2.39 -18.91
CA GLN A 514 -33.71 1.72 -18.42
C GLN A 514 -32.95 2.56 -17.36
N LEU A 515 -32.91 3.89 -17.52
CA LEU A 515 -32.37 4.80 -16.51
C LEU A 515 -33.17 4.72 -15.20
N VAL A 516 -34.49 4.75 -15.28
CA VAL A 516 -35.37 4.65 -14.12
C VAL A 516 -35.26 3.29 -13.43
N GLU A 517 -35.17 2.20 -14.21
CA GLU A 517 -34.96 0.84 -13.68
C GLU A 517 -33.60 0.70 -13.02
N GLY A 518 -32.51 1.19 -13.66
CA GLY A 518 -31.16 1.21 -13.09
C GLY A 518 -31.11 2.01 -11.79
N TYR A 519 -31.81 3.12 -11.74
CA TYR A 519 -31.92 3.95 -10.56
C TYR A 519 -32.73 3.29 -9.43
N SER A 520 -33.84 2.68 -9.75
CA SER A 520 -34.67 1.93 -8.79
C SER A 520 -33.88 0.78 -8.17
N PHE A 521 -33.01 0.13 -8.98
CA PHE A 521 -32.08 -0.91 -8.52
C PHE A 521 -31.02 -0.35 -7.55
N ILE A 522 -30.47 0.85 -7.81
CA ILE A 522 -29.52 1.54 -6.94
C ILE A 522 -30.16 1.87 -5.57
N LEU A 523 -31.41 2.29 -5.55
CA LEU A 523 -32.13 2.67 -4.31
C LEU A 523 -32.49 1.47 -3.43
N ARG A 524 -32.82 0.30 -4.02
CA ARG A 524 -33.29 -0.88 -3.29
C ARG A 524 -32.24 -1.60 -2.46
N GLY A 525 -30.97 -1.17 -2.48
CA GLY A 525 -29.88 -1.70 -1.65
C GLY A 525 -29.48 -3.13 -2.02
N SER A 526 -28.35 -3.29 -2.71
CA SER A 526 -27.74 -4.59 -2.98
C SER A 526 -26.72 -4.95 -1.91
N GLY A 527 -26.83 -6.16 -1.34
CA GLY A 527 -25.75 -6.73 -0.54
C GLY A 527 -24.51 -7.01 -1.40
N ILE A 528 -23.37 -7.31 -0.76
CA ILE A 528 -22.12 -7.69 -1.44
C ILE A 528 -22.35 -9.04 -2.16
N LYS A 529 -22.20 -9.03 -3.48
CA LYS A 529 -22.34 -10.21 -4.36
C LYS A 529 -21.15 -10.32 -5.31
N ALA A 530 -21.00 -11.48 -5.95
CA ALA A 530 -20.03 -11.67 -7.02
C ALA A 530 -20.56 -11.01 -8.31
N GLU A 531 -19.98 -9.88 -8.68
CA GLU A 531 -20.37 -9.06 -9.84
C GLU A 531 -19.30 -9.11 -10.93
N SER A 532 -19.72 -8.98 -12.18
CA SER A 532 -18.83 -8.87 -13.37
C SER A 532 -18.37 -7.42 -13.50
N LEU A 533 -17.05 -7.18 -13.57
CA LEU A 533 -16.51 -5.83 -13.75
C LEU A 533 -16.91 -5.20 -15.10
N PRO A 534 -16.84 -5.92 -16.24
CA PRO A 534 -17.34 -5.39 -17.49
C PRO A 534 -18.81 -4.92 -17.41
N ASP A 535 -19.69 -5.73 -16.82
CA ASP A 535 -21.13 -5.40 -16.71
C ASP A 535 -21.36 -4.13 -15.85
N LEU A 536 -20.52 -3.94 -14.79
CA LEU A 536 -20.59 -2.74 -13.95
C LEU A 536 -20.16 -1.48 -14.71
N ILE A 537 -19.11 -1.59 -15.54
CA ILE A 537 -18.62 -0.50 -16.37
C ILE A 537 -19.67 -0.15 -17.44
N GLU A 538 -20.20 -1.14 -18.16
CA GLU A 538 -21.22 -0.94 -19.19
C GLU A 538 -22.48 -0.29 -18.61
N GLN A 539 -22.93 -0.76 -17.44
CA GLN A 539 -24.07 -0.15 -16.77
C GLN A 539 -23.81 1.31 -16.36
N ALA A 540 -22.60 1.60 -15.89
CA ALA A 540 -22.24 2.97 -15.52
C ALA A 540 -22.17 3.87 -16.77
N LEU A 541 -21.56 3.40 -17.86
CA LEU A 541 -21.48 4.12 -19.13
C LEU A 541 -22.88 4.37 -19.71
N PHE A 542 -23.74 3.37 -19.70
CA PHE A 542 -25.11 3.51 -20.11
C PHE A 542 -25.85 4.61 -19.33
N ASN A 543 -25.66 4.65 -18.00
CA ASN A 543 -26.33 5.65 -17.15
C ASN A 543 -25.87 7.10 -17.41
N ILE A 544 -24.70 7.32 -18.02
CA ILE A 544 -24.14 8.64 -18.30
C ILE A 544 -23.97 8.94 -19.79
N GLU A 545 -24.44 8.02 -20.67
CA GLU A 545 -24.29 8.09 -22.14
C GLU A 545 -24.71 9.44 -22.70
N PHE A 546 -25.86 9.97 -22.28
CA PHE A 546 -26.38 11.24 -22.78
C PHE A 546 -25.42 12.42 -22.48
N ARG A 547 -24.74 12.41 -21.33
CA ARG A 547 -23.77 13.46 -20.99
C ARG A 547 -22.48 13.30 -21.77
N ILE A 548 -22.04 12.06 -21.99
CA ILE A 548 -20.89 11.73 -22.83
C ILE A 548 -21.12 12.31 -24.23
N ASP A 549 -22.27 12.05 -24.82
CA ASP A 549 -22.64 12.54 -26.14
C ASP A 549 -22.79 14.05 -26.20
N ALA A 550 -23.51 14.65 -25.22
CA ALA A 550 -23.73 16.10 -25.14
C ALA A 550 -22.42 16.88 -25.04
N HIS A 551 -21.41 16.33 -24.37
CA HIS A 551 -20.10 16.95 -24.21
C HIS A 551 -19.05 16.45 -25.21
N LYS A 552 -19.44 15.58 -26.14
CA LYS A 552 -18.58 15.00 -27.19
C LYS A 552 -17.31 14.36 -26.59
N ILE A 553 -17.51 13.47 -25.64
CA ILE A 553 -16.44 12.71 -25.00
C ILE A 553 -16.23 11.40 -25.77
N ASP A 554 -15.04 11.13 -26.22
CA ASP A 554 -14.64 9.85 -26.81
C ASP A 554 -14.24 8.89 -25.68
N VAL A 555 -15.09 7.88 -25.41
CA VAL A 555 -14.81 6.87 -24.38
C VAL A 555 -14.18 5.66 -25.03
N ILE A 556 -12.98 5.34 -24.60
CA ILE A 556 -12.18 4.21 -25.09
C ILE A 556 -12.12 3.15 -24.00
N THR A 557 -12.66 1.98 -24.29
CA THR A 557 -12.66 0.83 -23.36
C THR A 557 -11.71 -0.25 -23.86
N ASP A 558 -10.87 -0.78 -22.95
CA ASP A 558 -9.91 -1.86 -23.24
C ASP A 558 -9.91 -2.88 -22.08
N TYR A 559 -10.96 -3.69 -21.99
CA TYR A 559 -11.08 -4.75 -20.98
C TYR A 559 -11.40 -6.13 -21.57
N ASN A 560 -11.13 -6.33 -22.86
CA ASN A 560 -11.32 -7.61 -23.55
C ASN A 560 -10.13 -8.58 -23.38
N LYS A 561 -9.14 -8.22 -22.55
CA LYS A 561 -8.02 -9.11 -22.25
C LYS A 561 -8.48 -10.25 -21.33
N PRO A 562 -7.95 -11.47 -21.48
CA PRO A 562 -8.26 -12.55 -20.55
C PRO A 562 -7.76 -12.15 -19.14
N LEU A 563 -8.72 -11.99 -18.20
CA LEU A 563 -8.46 -11.69 -16.81
C LEU A 563 -8.54 -12.97 -15.98
N THR A 564 -7.69 -13.10 -14.99
CA THR A 564 -7.68 -14.23 -14.04
C THR A 564 -9.00 -14.24 -13.24
N SER A 565 -9.56 -13.05 -12.95
CA SER A 565 -10.85 -12.89 -12.27
C SER A 565 -11.63 -11.69 -12.83
N SER A 566 -12.57 -11.96 -13.72
CA SER A 566 -13.52 -10.93 -14.19
C SER A 566 -14.66 -10.65 -13.19
N ARG A 567 -14.78 -11.44 -12.12
CA ARG A 567 -15.83 -11.32 -11.10
C ARG A 567 -15.25 -11.04 -9.72
N ILE A 568 -15.72 -9.96 -9.10
CA ILE A 568 -15.33 -9.53 -7.77
C ILE A 568 -16.52 -9.56 -6.81
N LYS A 569 -16.27 -9.73 -5.51
CA LYS A 569 -17.28 -9.52 -4.48
C LYS A 569 -17.40 -8.03 -4.17
N CYS A 570 -18.48 -7.41 -4.60
CA CYS A 570 -18.72 -5.99 -4.36
C CYS A 570 -20.21 -5.69 -4.19
N ALA A 571 -20.51 -4.50 -3.68
CA ALA A 571 -21.84 -3.92 -3.71
C ALA A 571 -22.01 -3.15 -5.03
N ARG A 572 -22.74 -3.73 -5.99
CA ARG A 572 -22.99 -3.19 -7.34
C ARG A 572 -23.26 -1.68 -7.33
N ARG A 573 -24.12 -1.22 -6.43
CA ARG A 573 -24.47 0.19 -6.26
C ARG A 573 -23.25 1.09 -6.03
N PHE A 574 -22.37 0.69 -5.13
CA PHE A 574 -21.22 1.51 -4.75
C PHE A 574 -20.21 1.63 -5.90
N VAL A 575 -20.01 0.54 -6.65
CA VAL A 575 -19.08 0.55 -7.80
C VAL A 575 -19.61 1.41 -8.93
N ILE A 576 -20.87 1.23 -9.32
CA ILE A 576 -21.51 2.02 -10.39
C ILE A 576 -21.45 3.51 -10.03
N ASN A 577 -21.83 3.89 -8.80
CA ASN A 577 -21.79 5.28 -8.36
C ASN A 577 -20.37 5.85 -8.34
N SER A 578 -19.38 5.04 -7.98
CA SER A 578 -17.98 5.46 -8.02
C SER A 578 -17.52 5.76 -9.45
N ILE A 579 -17.84 4.89 -10.39
CA ILE A 579 -17.53 5.10 -11.82
C ILE A 579 -18.22 6.36 -12.34
N LEU A 580 -19.51 6.54 -12.05
CA LEU A 580 -20.28 7.73 -12.45
C LEU A 580 -19.65 9.03 -11.93
N ASN A 581 -19.29 9.07 -10.63
CA ASN A 581 -18.67 10.26 -10.03
C ASN A 581 -17.31 10.58 -10.67
N ILE A 582 -16.51 9.57 -11.02
CA ILE A 582 -15.22 9.77 -11.66
C ILE A 582 -15.40 10.29 -13.09
N ILE A 583 -16.26 9.65 -13.89
CA ILE A 583 -16.50 10.08 -15.28
C ILE A 583 -17.11 11.49 -15.31
N ASP A 584 -18.05 11.79 -14.42
CA ASP A 584 -18.66 13.14 -14.35
C ASP A 584 -17.62 14.22 -14.03
N ASN A 585 -16.69 13.92 -13.14
CA ASN A 585 -15.56 14.82 -12.87
C ASN A 585 -14.65 14.99 -14.10
N SER A 586 -14.33 13.91 -14.81
CA SER A 586 -13.54 13.98 -16.05
C SER A 586 -14.26 14.83 -17.11
N ILE A 587 -15.56 14.64 -17.33
CA ILE A 587 -16.38 15.46 -18.25
C ILE A 587 -16.29 16.94 -17.87
N TRP A 588 -16.46 17.25 -16.58
CA TRP A 588 -16.41 18.63 -16.10
C TRP A 588 -15.05 19.28 -16.33
N TRP A 589 -13.95 18.62 -15.96
CA TRP A 589 -12.61 19.17 -16.09
C TRP A 589 -12.15 19.28 -17.56
N LEU A 590 -12.47 18.31 -18.40
CA LEU A 590 -12.17 18.37 -19.83
C LEU A 590 -12.87 19.56 -20.51
N ASN A 591 -14.11 19.86 -20.10
CA ASN A 591 -14.83 21.04 -20.57
C ASN A 591 -14.23 22.35 -20.03
N TYR A 592 -13.95 22.41 -18.74
CA TYR A 592 -13.38 23.58 -18.07
C TYR A 592 -12.04 23.99 -18.66
N TYR A 593 -11.18 23.04 -18.97
CA TYR A 593 -9.89 23.31 -19.61
C TYR A 593 -9.98 23.49 -21.13
N GLY A 594 -11.14 23.36 -21.73
CA GLY A 594 -11.34 23.56 -23.16
C GLY A 594 -10.60 22.56 -24.03
N ILE A 595 -10.45 21.32 -23.58
CA ILE A 595 -9.79 20.27 -24.36
C ILE A 595 -10.56 20.02 -25.65
N ARG A 596 -9.90 20.10 -26.81
CA ARG A 596 -10.55 19.97 -28.13
C ARG A 596 -11.01 18.54 -28.39
N GLU A 597 -10.10 17.58 -28.23
CA GLU A 597 -10.39 16.14 -28.36
C GLU A 597 -10.48 15.54 -26.96
N LYS A 598 -11.66 15.50 -26.40
CA LYS A 598 -11.92 15.02 -25.05
C LYS A 598 -12.00 13.51 -25.05
N LYS A 599 -11.15 12.84 -24.27
CA LYS A 599 -11.07 11.38 -24.22
C LYS A 599 -11.04 10.88 -22.79
N VAL A 600 -11.78 9.80 -22.55
CA VAL A 600 -11.74 9.03 -21.30
C VAL A 600 -11.38 7.60 -21.64
N TYR A 601 -10.44 7.02 -20.94
CA TYR A 601 -10.00 5.64 -21.10
C TYR A 601 -10.41 4.83 -19.87
N ILE A 602 -10.98 3.65 -20.11
CA ILE A 602 -11.41 2.75 -19.05
C ILE A 602 -10.86 1.35 -19.35
N THR A 603 -10.14 0.79 -18.40
CA THR A 603 -9.61 -0.57 -18.50
C THR A 603 -9.79 -1.33 -17.18
N ILE A 604 -9.67 -2.65 -17.26
CA ILE A 604 -9.57 -3.53 -16.10
C ILE A 604 -8.14 -4.06 -16.08
N SER A 605 -7.46 -3.93 -14.93
CA SER A 605 -6.06 -4.33 -14.79
C SER A 605 -5.84 -5.15 -13.51
N GLU A 606 -4.96 -6.13 -13.60
CA GLU A 606 -4.44 -6.93 -12.48
C GLU A 606 -2.98 -6.59 -12.16
N GLU A 607 -2.45 -5.50 -12.73
CA GLU A 607 -1.06 -5.06 -12.52
C GLU A 607 -0.78 -4.64 -11.07
N MET A 608 -1.81 -4.22 -10.35
CA MET A 608 -1.69 -3.98 -8.92
C MET A 608 -1.83 -5.30 -8.15
N LYS A 609 -0.76 -5.70 -7.49
CA LYS A 609 -0.65 -6.96 -6.77
C LYS A 609 -1.79 -7.20 -5.77
N GLY A 610 -2.44 -8.34 -5.88
CA GLY A 610 -3.53 -8.76 -4.98
C GLY A 610 -4.85 -8.04 -5.22
N TYR A 611 -4.92 -7.22 -6.29
CA TYR A 611 -6.10 -6.47 -6.64
C TYR A 611 -6.45 -6.63 -8.12
N THR A 612 -7.74 -6.67 -8.39
CA THR A 612 -8.29 -6.40 -9.72
C THR A 612 -8.83 -4.98 -9.70
N SER A 613 -8.41 -4.15 -10.64
CA SER A 613 -8.66 -2.71 -10.60
C SER A 613 -9.44 -2.25 -11.84
N ILE A 614 -10.45 -1.39 -11.64
CA ILE A 614 -11.01 -0.58 -12.72
C ILE A 614 -10.19 0.70 -12.77
N VAL A 615 -9.50 0.94 -13.89
CA VAL A 615 -8.67 2.13 -14.09
C VAL A 615 -9.38 3.06 -15.07
N ILE A 616 -9.55 4.32 -14.65
CA ILE A 616 -10.21 5.37 -15.44
C ILE A 616 -9.23 6.51 -15.59
N ALA A 617 -8.93 6.90 -16.81
CA ALA A 617 -8.02 8.00 -17.11
C ALA A 617 -8.67 8.99 -18.10
N ASP A 618 -8.41 10.27 -17.93
CA ASP A 618 -8.78 11.30 -18.89
C ASP A 618 -7.54 11.96 -19.54
N ASN A 619 -7.73 12.65 -20.64
CA ASN A 619 -6.65 13.37 -21.30
C ASN A 619 -6.61 14.87 -20.94
N GLY A 620 -7.01 15.22 -19.73
CA GLY A 620 -6.98 16.57 -19.19
C GLY A 620 -5.60 16.99 -18.70
N LYS A 621 -5.60 17.88 -17.68
CA LYS A 621 -4.38 18.42 -17.05
C LYS A 621 -4.06 17.81 -15.70
N GLY A 622 -4.62 16.64 -15.39
CA GLY A 622 -4.45 15.99 -14.10
C GLY A 622 -5.23 16.70 -12.97
N PHE A 623 -4.85 16.43 -11.73
CA PHE A 623 -5.54 16.94 -10.55
C PHE A 623 -5.11 18.37 -10.21
N SER A 624 -6.08 19.26 -10.00
CA SER A 624 -5.85 20.66 -9.59
C SER A 624 -5.45 20.80 -8.11
N LEU A 625 -5.78 19.79 -7.29
CA LEU A 625 -5.45 19.72 -5.87
C LEU A 625 -4.74 18.40 -5.56
N PRO A 626 -4.01 18.33 -4.43
CA PRO A 626 -3.41 17.09 -3.98
C PRO A 626 -4.43 15.98 -3.80
N THR A 627 -4.07 14.76 -4.19
CA THR A 627 -4.96 13.60 -4.19
C THR A 627 -5.45 13.21 -2.79
N ASP A 628 -4.66 13.46 -1.77
CA ASP A 628 -5.02 13.28 -0.36
C ASP A 628 -6.00 14.35 0.17
N GLU A 629 -6.13 15.46 -0.54
CA GLU A 629 -7.09 16.52 -0.19
C GLU A 629 -8.43 16.35 -0.92
N ILE A 630 -8.40 15.98 -2.19
CA ILE A 630 -9.63 15.83 -2.99
C ILE A 630 -10.52 14.67 -2.53
N VAL A 631 -10.01 13.74 -1.73
CA VAL A 631 -10.81 12.67 -1.11
C VAL A 631 -11.44 13.10 0.23
N LYS A 632 -11.11 14.28 0.74
CA LYS A 632 -11.74 14.81 1.95
C LYS A 632 -13.13 15.39 1.64
N PRO A 633 -14.10 15.29 2.57
CA PRO A 633 -15.41 15.87 2.35
C PRO A 633 -15.33 17.38 2.20
N PHE A 634 -16.15 17.94 1.32
CA PHE A 634 -16.27 19.37 1.03
C PHE A 634 -15.01 20.05 0.47
N VAL A 635 -14.04 19.27 -0.01
CA VAL A 635 -12.87 19.78 -0.74
C VAL A 635 -13.14 19.70 -2.24
N SER A 636 -13.13 20.86 -2.90
CA SER A 636 -13.32 20.98 -4.35
C SER A 636 -12.28 21.90 -4.95
N GLY A 637 -11.71 21.51 -6.09
CA GLY A 637 -10.86 22.37 -6.92
C GLY A 637 -11.66 23.16 -7.96
N LYS A 638 -12.98 22.98 -8.02
CA LYS A 638 -13.86 23.69 -8.97
C LYS A 638 -14.03 25.13 -8.49
N PRO A 639 -13.90 26.14 -9.38
CA PRO A 639 -14.03 27.54 -9.01
C PRO A 639 -15.49 27.91 -8.69
N ASN A 640 -15.67 29.00 -7.92
CA ASN A 640 -16.96 29.63 -7.63
C ASN A 640 -18.03 28.70 -7.05
N ASP A 641 -17.65 27.81 -6.11
CA ASP A 641 -18.55 26.87 -5.46
C ASP A 641 -19.36 25.95 -6.41
N MET A 642 -18.88 25.77 -7.63
CA MET A 642 -19.52 24.90 -8.63
C MET A 642 -19.41 23.41 -8.30
N GLY A 643 -18.81 23.03 -7.19
CA GLY A 643 -18.69 21.65 -6.76
C GLY A 643 -18.78 21.52 -5.24
N MET A 644 -19.68 20.66 -4.76
CA MET A 644 -19.85 20.38 -3.33
C MET A 644 -18.64 19.69 -2.66
N GLY A 645 -17.64 19.22 -3.44
CA GLY A 645 -16.47 18.55 -2.90
C GLY A 645 -16.74 17.21 -2.21
N ILE A 646 -17.84 16.53 -2.57
CA ILE A 646 -18.27 15.29 -1.92
C ILE A 646 -18.00 14.06 -2.84
N GLY A 647 -17.95 14.25 -4.15
CA GLY A 647 -17.91 13.13 -5.13
C GLY A 647 -16.79 12.14 -4.89
N LEU A 648 -15.53 12.57 -4.88
CA LEU A 648 -14.38 11.67 -4.67
C LEU A 648 -14.28 11.17 -3.22
N HIS A 649 -14.78 11.93 -2.26
CA HIS A 649 -14.93 11.45 -0.88
C HIS A 649 -15.86 10.23 -0.83
N LEU A 650 -17.02 10.29 -1.48
CA LEU A 650 -17.95 9.17 -1.55
C LEU A 650 -17.39 7.96 -2.29
N VAL A 651 -16.59 8.19 -3.33
CA VAL A 651 -15.87 7.11 -4.00
C VAL A 651 -14.91 6.43 -3.02
N ASN A 652 -14.14 7.19 -2.27
CA ASN A 652 -13.21 6.66 -1.26
C ASN A 652 -13.95 5.84 -0.19
N GLU A 653 -15.01 6.39 0.40
CA GLU A 653 -15.80 5.70 1.41
C GLU A 653 -16.47 4.43 0.86
N SER A 654 -16.94 4.47 -0.40
CA SER A 654 -17.50 3.31 -1.08
C SER A 654 -16.47 2.19 -1.27
N MET A 655 -15.23 2.54 -1.56
CA MET A 655 -14.15 1.56 -1.70
C MET A 655 -13.75 1.00 -0.33
N ILE A 656 -13.59 1.83 0.68
CA ILE A 656 -13.29 1.40 2.06
C ILE A 656 -14.37 0.44 2.58
N ALA A 657 -15.65 0.76 2.38
CA ALA A 657 -16.78 -0.08 2.82
C ALA A 657 -16.78 -1.48 2.19
N GLN A 658 -16.11 -1.64 1.04
CA GLN A 658 -15.97 -2.91 0.32
C GLN A 658 -14.60 -3.57 0.53
N LYS A 659 -13.77 -3.06 1.45
CA LYS A 659 -12.39 -3.49 1.68
C LYS A 659 -11.50 -3.35 0.43
N GLY A 660 -11.85 -2.42 -0.46
CA GLY A 660 -11.09 -2.01 -1.63
C GLY A 660 -10.29 -0.74 -1.36
N LEU A 661 -9.61 -0.24 -2.39
CA LEU A 661 -8.81 0.97 -2.32
C LEU A 661 -9.18 1.92 -3.48
N LEU A 662 -9.16 3.22 -3.19
CA LEU A 662 -9.12 4.27 -4.20
C LEU A 662 -7.67 4.70 -4.35
N VAL A 663 -7.11 4.55 -5.55
CA VAL A 663 -5.70 4.86 -5.84
C VAL A 663 -5.63 5.91 -6.95
N PHE A 664 -4.64 6.79 -6.86
CA PHE A 664 -4.32 7.80 -7.87
C PHE A 664 -2.92 7.50 -8.42
N PRO A 665 -2.84 6.57 -9.40
CA PRO A 665 -1.56 6.12 -9.93
C PRO A 665 -0.90 7.17 -10.82
N ASP A 666 0.41 7.09 -10.94
CA ASP A 666 1.15 7.81 -11.97
C ASP A 666 0.99 7.13 -13.33
N TRP A 667 1.17 7.91 -14.40
CA TRP A 667 1.24 7.31 -15.73
C TRP A 667 2.43 6.35 -15.81
N GLY A 668 2.15 5.12 -16.22
CA GLY A 668 3.11 4.03 -16.33
C GLY A 668 3.06 3.02 -15.17
N ASP A 669 2.30 3.31 -14.11
CA ASP A 669 2.01 2.32 -13.05
C ASP A 669 0.98 1.28 -13.51
N PHE A 670 0.17 1.65 -14.50
CA PHE A 670 -0.73 0.78 -15.25
C PHE A 670 -0.49 0.94 -16.75
N SER A 671 -0.79 -0.09 -17.53
CA SER A 671 -0.69 -0.06 -19.00
C SER A 671 -1.76 0.84 -19.61
N ILE A 672 -1.53 2.15 -19.58
CA ILE A 672 -2.41 3.20 -20.10
C ILE A 672 -1.76 3.85 -21.33
N PRO A 673 -2.51 4.13 -22.43
CA PRO A 673 -1.95 4.77 -23.61
C PRO A 673 -1.35 6.15 -23.34
N THR A 674 -0.26 6.49 -24.05
CA THR A 674 0.53 7.71 -23.84
C THR A 674 -0.28 9.01 -23.91
N LYS A 675 -1.37 9.05 -24.66
CA LYS A 675 -2.25 10.22 -24.78
C LYS A 675 -2.94 10.64 -23.47
N PHE A 676 -2.92 9.78 -22.43
CA PHE A 676 -3.48 10.07 -21.10
C PHE A 676 -2.40 10.44 -20.06
N LYS A 677 -1.15 10.62 -20.50
CA LYS A 677 0.00 10.86 -19.60
C LYS A 677 -0.17 12.09 -18.69
N GLU A 678 -0.73 13.16 -19.24
CA GLU A 678 -0.88 14.43 -18.51
C GLU A 678 -2.22 14.53 -17.77
N GLY A 679 -3.14 13.59 -17.98
CA GLY A 679 -4.49 13.60 -17.44
C GLY A 679 -4.60 13.03 -16.02
N ALA A 680 -5.82 13.03 -15.50
CA ALA A 680 -6.12 12.39 -14.23
C ALA A 680 -6.26 10.87 -14.41
N ILE A 681 -5.62 10.10 -13.54
CA ILE A 681 -5.72 8.64 -13.51
C ILE A 681 -6.24 8.23 -12.14
N ILE A 682 -7.30 7.43 -12.12
CA ILE A 682 -7.96 6.94 -10.90
C ILE A 682 -8.17 5.43 -11.03
N ALA A 683 -7.80 4.67 -10.01
CA ALA A 683 -8.01 3.24 -9.94
C ALA A 683 -8.91 2.85 -8.76
N LEU A 684 -9.96 2.09 -9.04
CA LEU A 684 -10.82 1.42 -8.07
C LEU A 684 -10.31 0.00 -7.89
N CYS A 685 -9.61 -0.28 -6.79
CA CYS A 685 -8.89 -1.53 -6.59
C CYS A 685 -9.68 -2.45 -5.65
N PHE A 686 -10.06 -3.63 -6.13
CA PHE A 686 -10.81 -4.63 -5.39
C PHE A 686 -9.90 -5.80 -5.04
N LYS A 687 -9.88 -6.19 -3.77
CA LYS A 687 -9.03 -7.28 -3.30
C LYS A 687 -9.46 -8.61 -3.97
N ASN A 688 -8.51 -9.30 -4.57
CA ASN A 688 -8.73 -10.61 -5.17
C ASN A 688 -9.12 -11.61 -4.07
N LYS A 689 -9.90 -12.63 -4.40
CA LYS A 689 -10.14 -13.73 -3.48
C LYS A 689 -8.81 -14.46 -3.22
N GLU A 690 -8.52 -14.72 -1.96
CA GLU A 690 -7.57 -15.74 -1.55
C GLU A 690 -8.06 -17.11 -1.98
#